data_c45b2c2395d2f8e01cbc117864465566
#
_entry.id   c45b2c2395d2f8e01cbc117864465566
#
_cell.length_a   1.000
_cell.length_b   1.000
_cell.length_c   1.000
_cell.angle_alpha   90.00
_cell.angle_beta   90.00
_cell.angle_gamma   90.00
#
_symmetry.space_group_name_H-M   'P 1'
#
loop_
_entity.id
_entity.type
_entity.pdbx_description
1 polymer ?
#
loop_
_entity_poly.entity_id
_entity_poly.type
_entity_poly.pdbx_seq_one_letter_code
_entity_poly.pdbx_strand_id
1 'polypeptide(L)'
;MILRFLKYLFQFNSVGMMKTGMNILAILYCNTFPFLLAAQNPVQPIGNWREHLSYQHCTQVVLGDKIYAATDAAVFSIDNKNQISRNTKITGLTDIGVAAIAWDATAAQLIIAYSNSNLDILKGSIVTNMGDIQRSTYVGDKSILSIYCNNGLAYISSGLGIIVVDLHKYEIKDTWLIGVNGTQIRVNAVCSDNQFIYAATKEGLKKADLKSANLSSPASWQLLGSQVGLSTGSIENIVSVNNKMVAQKNDSLFIQNNGQWKLFYTDASCQIVNLNSSSNALQVCERKADNSSRVITLNESGFIQSSISKPGIITFPKNALQNGNDIWIADFFGGLLKSNNSIDQFIPNGPLGNASGEMLFHKNRLVVAAGSVNEAWNYLHNKDGIFEYTNDEWNFKGYFNKPELDSVLDFITVAFDPDNESIWAGSYGGGLVNFSGSDISIYKQNNSTLQASPSDPKSVRVSGLYFDQNNNLWISNYGAKKNLQVRKKDGTWKGFSIPFAITENAVSQIVVDDLNQIWVVSPKGNGLFCYNPGANLDATSDDKWKNYLAGNGNGNLPSNNVTCIAKDKNGFIWVGTDRGIGIIQCLSDIFNGAGCDALLPIVQQDRFAGLLFHDETIRSIAVDAANRKWIGTKNGVWLVSPDADKIIYQFTSENSPLLSNDVKKIAINPNTGEVFFATSNGICSFRSTATEGSVNNNKVLVFPNPVPPGYNGTIAIRGLTNNALVKIAELNGQLVYQTRALGGQAIWDGNSYNGKKVASGVYLVIVRDDGGTDKLVTKIVIVTGR
;
A
#
# COMPACT_ATOMS: atom_id res chain seq x y z
N MET A 1 34.03 15.52 31.00
CA MET A 1 35.16 16.33 30.52
C MET A 1 34.83 17.83 30.41
N ILE A 2 33.60 18.19 30.00
CA ILE A 2 33.14 19.59 29.82
C ILE A 2 33.00 20.36 31.17
N LEU A 3 32.56 19.71 32.23
CA LEU A 3 32.46 20.35 33.57
C LEU A 3 33.82 20.66 34.29
N ARG A 4 34.92 20.06 33.83
CA ARG A 4 36.27 20.39 34.33
C ARG A 4 36.91 21.58 33.61
N PHE A 5 36.44 21.87 32.37
CA PHE A 5 36.94 23.03 31.60
C PHE A 5 36.34 24.36 32.06
N LEU A 6 35.10 24.33 32.53
CA LEU A 6 34.41 25.52 33.05
C LEU A 6 34.97 26.02 34.40
N LYS A 7 35.63 25.15 35.19
CA LYS A 7 36.21 25.54 36.48
C LYS A 7 37.54 26.30 36.33
N TYR A 8 38.19 26.22 35.16
CA TYR A 8 39.46 26.92 34.88
C TYR A 8 39.29 28.34 34.31
N LEU A 9 38.11 28.69 33.81
CA LEU A 9 37.82 30.00 33.20
C LEU A 9 37.36 31.07 34.19
N PHE A 10 37.10 30.72 35.46
CA PHE A 10 36.61 31.67 36.48
C PHE A 10 37.65 32.16 37.45
N GLN A 11 38.95 31.99 37.20
CA GLN A 11 40.03 32.41 38.10
C GLN A 11 40.95 33.52 37.59
N PHE A 12 40.54 34.34 36.61
CA PHE A 12 41.30 35.54 36.23
C PHE A 12 40.46 36.81 36.40
N ASN A 13 40.79 37.55 37.47
CA ASN A 13 40.33 38.93 37.69
C ASN A 13 41.04 39.89 36.75
N SER A 14 40.35 40.58 35.85
CA SER A 14 40.59 41.95 35.44
C SER A 14 39.46 42.51 34.55
N VAL A 15 39.01 43.70 34.90
CA VAL A 15 37.81 44.40 34.41
C VAL A 15 37.93 44.96 32.97
N GLY A 16 38.98 44.62 32.20
CA GLY A 16 39.27 45.21 30.91
C GLY A 16 38.97 44.37 29.67
N MET A 17 38.67 43.08 29.80
CA MET A 17 38.51 42.13 28.67
C MET A 17 37.09 41.57 28.47
N MET A 18 36.10 42.02 29.23
CA MET A 18 34.76 41.41 29.23
C MET A 18 33.92 41.69 27.93
N LYS A 19 34.16 42.82 27.24
CA LYS A 19 33.37 43.15 26.05
C LYS A 19 33.79 42.38 24.77
N THR A 20 35.09 42.10 24.64
CA THR A 20 35.60 41.36 23.48
C THR A 20 35.40 39.83 23.65
N GLY A 21 35.54 39.34 24.87
CA GLY A 21 35.30 37.92 25.19
C GLY A 21 33.83 37.51 25.08
N MET A 22 32.89 38.37 25.46
CA MET A 22 31.45 38.11 25.33
C MET A 22 30.99 38.09 23.86
N ASN A 23 31.56 38.93 22.99
CA ASN A 23 31.24 38.90 21.56
C ASN A 23 31.84 37.66 20.87
N ILE A 24 33.01 37.20 21.27
CA ILE A 24 33.61 35.96 20.74
C ILE A 24 32.85 34.73 21.27
N LEU A 25 32.40 34.71 22.52
CA LEU A 25 31.58 33.64 23.08
C LEU A 25 30.17 33.63 22.44
N ALA A 26 29.58 34.78 22.15
CA ALA A 26 28.30 34.87 21.46
C ALA A 26 28.40 34.42 19.95
N ILE A 27 29.54 34.76 19.31
CA ILE A 27 29.82 34.32 17.93
C ILE A 27 30.18 32.83 17.89
N LEU A 28 30.90 32.29 18.85
CA LEU A 28 31.16 30.85 18.97
C LEU A 28 29.89 30.08 19.39
N TYR A 29 29.03 30.66 20.23
CA TYR A 29 27.73 30.03 20.58
C TYR A 29 26.74 30.05 19.41
N CYS A 30 26.77 31.07 18.53
CA CYS A 30 25.99 31.07 17.29
C CYS A 30 26.55 30.15 16.21
N ASN A 31 27.84 29.79 16.21
CA ASN A 31 28.43 28.91 15.20
C ASN A 31 28.61 27.45 15.66
N THR A 32 28.41 27.12 16.95
CA THR A 32 28.53 25.76 17.48
C THR A 32 27.23 25.15 17.98
N PHE A 33 26.12 25.90 17.98
CA PHE A 33 24.81 25.31 17.83
C PHE A 33 24.54 25.19 16.32
N PRO A 34 24.76 24.04 15.69
CA PRO A 34 23.89 23.67 14.64
C PRO A 34 22.52 23.71 15.34
N PHE A 35 21.64 24.58 14.93
CA PHE A 35 20.25 24.40 15.16
C PHE A 35 19.99 22.94 14.79
N LEU A 36 19.85 22.09 15.77
CA LEU A 36 18.97 20.97 15.72
C LEU A 36 17.55 21.63 15.62
N LEU A 37 17.29 22.27 14.50
CA LEU A 37 16.03 22.15 13.85
C LEU A 37 15.89 20.63 13.71
N ALA A 38 15.27 20.00 14.71
CA ALA A 38 14.54 18.80 14.45
C ALA A 38 13.67 19.23 13.25
N ALA A 39 14.09 18.83 12.04
CA ALA A 39 13.26 18.92 10.88
C ALA A 39 12.04 18.10 11.28
N GLN A 40 10.99 18.78 11.76
CA GLN A 40 9.68 18.16 11.81
C GLN A 40 9.52 17.65 10.40
N ASN A 41 9.42 16.33 10.26
CA ASN A 41 9.16 15.73 8.97
C ASN A 41 8.09 16.59 8.30
N PRO A 42 8.36 17.17 7.13
CA PRO A 42 7.49 18.18 6.56
C PRO A 42 6.10 17.57 6.45
N VAL A 43 5.16 18.12 7.22
CA VAL A 43 3.78 17.64 7.18
C VAL A 43 3.32 17.75 5.75
N GLN A 44 2.89 16.63 5.18
CA GLN A 44 2.42 16.57 3.79
C GLN A 44 1.38 17.68 3.53
N PRO A 45 1.47 18.46 2.44
CA PRO A 45 0.48 19.47 2.11
C PRO A 45 -0.91 18.87 1.92
N ILE A 46 -1.96 19.62 2.28
CA ILE A 46 -3.35 19.22 2.05
C ILE A 46 -3.57 19.01 0.55
N GLY A 47 -4.27 17.93 0.21
CA GLY A 47 -4.56 17.55 -1.16
C GLY A 47 -3.49 16.65 -1.81
N ASN A 48 -2.37 16.43 -1.15
CA ASN A 48 -1.31 15.57 -1.68
C ASN A 48 -1.54 14.10 -1.35
N TRP A 49 -1.03 13.25 -2.22
CA TRP A 49 -1.01 11.80 -2.08
C TRP A 49 0.36 11.29 -1.67
N ARG A 50 0.40 10.13 -1.03
CA ARG A 50 1.61 9.37 -0.71
C ARG A 50 1.34 7.89 -0.98
N GLU A 51 2.35 7.20 -1.49
CA GLU A 51 2.30 5.76 -1.71
C GLU A 51 3.07 5.03 -0.61
N HIS A 52 2.54 3.88 -0.23
CA HIS A 52 3.12 2.96 0.73
C HIS A 52 3.19 1.58 0.07
N LEU A 53 4.08 1.46 -0.93
CA LEU A 53 4.26 0.24 -1.72
C LEU A 53 5.26 -0.70 -1.07
N SER A 54 5.10 -2.00 -1.32
CA SER A 54 6.09 -3.00 -0.97
C SER A 54 7.25 -2.95 -1.96
N TYR A 55 8.47 -2.95 -1.42
CA TYR A 55 9.71 -3.02 -2.21
C TYR A 55 10.49 -4.30 -1.95
N GLN A 56 9.90 -5.24 -1.18
CA GLN A 56 10.54 -6.48 -0.78
C GLN A 56 10.66 -7.47 -1.94
N HIS A 57 9.60 -7.64 -2.73
CA HIS A 57 9.50 -8.66 -3.77
C HIS A 57 10.21 -8.23 -5.06
N CYS A 58 11.55 -8.19 -5.03
CA CYS A 58 12.32 -7.76 -6.19
C CYS A 58 12.37 -8.87 -7.25
N THR A 59 11.97 -8.54 -8.48
CA THR A 59 11.82 -9.49 -9.59
C THR A 59 12.84 -9.28 -10.69
N GLN A 60 13.26 -8.05 -10.93
CA GLN A 60 14.21 -7.71 -12.00
C GLN A 60 15.15 -6.60 -11.57
N VAL A 61 16.35 -6.63 -12.14
CA VAL A 61 17.35 -5.56 -12.05
C VAL A 61 17.95 -5.31 -13.42
N VAL A 62 18.06 -4.04 -13.81
CA VAL A 62 18.69 -3.62 -15.07
C VAL A 62 19.68 -2.49 -14.84
N LEU A 63 20.75 -2.50 -15.65
CA LEU A 63 21.76 -1.45 -15.67
C LEU A 63 21.42 -0.42 -16.74
N GLY A 64 21.23 0.81 -16.33
CA GLY A 64 21.08 1.98 -17.18
C GLY A 64 22.07 3.07 -16.81
N ASP A 65 21.63 4.32 -16.80
CA ASP A 65 22.35 5.45 -16.18
C ASP A 65 22.43 5.29 -14.64
N LYS A 66 21.60 4.42 -14.08
CA LYS A 66 21.54 3.96 -12.69
C LYS A 66 21.27 2.46 -12.66
N ILE A 67 21.29 1.86 -11.47
CA ILE A 67 20.73 0.53 -11.28
C ILE A 67 19.21 0.72 -11.05
N TYR A 68 18.39 0.12 -11.89
CA TYR A 68 16.95 0.08 -11.76
C TYR A 68 16.50 -1.28 -11.27
N ALA A 69 15.62 -1.30 -10.31
CA ALA A 69 15.03 -2.53 -9.77
C ALA A 69 13.51 -2.46 -9.86
N ALA A 70 12.91 -3.56 -10.28
CA ALA A 70 11.46 -3.74 -10.27
C ALA A 70 11.06 -4.72 -9.17
N THR A 71 10.00 -4.37 -8.46
CA THR A 71 9.26 -5.30 -7.62
C THR A 71 7.93 -5.66 -8.30
N ASP A 72 7.17 -6.56 -7.72
CA ASP A 72 5.81 -6.86 -8.20
C ASP A 72 4.87 -5.64 -8.12
N ALA A 73 5.19 -4.62 -7.32
CA ALA A 73 4.36 -3.43 -7.13
C ALA A 73 4.96 -2.14 -7.75
N ALA A 74 6.29 -1.99 -7.77
CA ALA A 74 6.92 -0.69 -7.99
C ALA A 74 8.28 -0.78 -8.71
N VAL A 75 8.79 0.37 -9.14
CA VAL A 75 10.16 0.54 -9.65
C VAL A 75 10.91 1.52 -8.75
N PHE A 76 12.18 1.23 -8.48
CA PHE A 76 13.09 2.16 -7.83
C PHE A 76 14.47 2.11 -8.47
N SER A 77 15.27 3.12 -8.22
CA SER A 77 16.63 3.20 -8.77
C SER A 77 17.65 3.56 -7.70
N ILE A 78 18.89 3.14 -7.92
CA ILE A 78 20.03 3.41 -7.07
C ILE A 78 21.09 4.09 -7.91
N ASP A 79 21.54 5.26 -7.46
CA ASP A 79 22.61 5.99 -8.12
C ASP A 79 24.01 5.52 -7.66
N ASN A 80 25.05 6.09 -8.24
CA ASN A 80 26.45 5.79 -7.92
C ASN A 80 26.87 6.21 -6.50
N LYS A 81 26.03 6.93 -5.77
CA LYS A 81 26.21 7.29 -4.35
C LYS A 81 25.38 6.42 -3.42
N ASN A 82 24.78 5.35 -3.93
CA ASN A 82 23.84 4.47 -3.22
C ASN A 82 22.57 5.17 -2.74
N GLN A 83 22.18 6.29 -3.36
CA GLN A 83 20.91 6.96 -3.04
C GLN A 83 19.76 6.31 -3.77
N ILE A 84 18.71 5.98 -3.02
CA ILE A 84 17.50 5.35 -3.54
C ILE A 84 16.52 6.42 -4.00
N SER A 85 15.98 6.25 -5.20
CA SER A 85 14.87 7.06 -5.74
C SER A 85 13.72 6.15 -6.13
N ARG A 86 12.50 6.50 -5.73
CA ARG A 86 11.27 5.75 -6.05
C ARG A 86 10.67 6.30 -7.33
N ASN A 87 10.23 5.42 -8.22
CA ASN A 87 9.49 5.78 -9.43
C ASN A 87 8.08 5.18 -9.29
N THR A 88 7.08 6.03 -9.13
CA THR A 88 5.73 5.66 -8.71
C THR A 88 4.68 6.50 -9.44
N LYS A 89 3.38 6.21 -9.23
CA LYS A 89 2.29 7.02 -9.79
C LYS A 89 2.38 8.49 -9.35
N ILE A 90 2.84 8.77 -8.13
CA ILE A 90 3.01 10.15 -7.64
C ILE A 90 4.15 10.86 -8.37
N THR A 91 5.17 10.14 -8.80
CA THR A 91 6.30 10.71 -9.56
C THR A 91 6.07 10.69 -11.07
N GLY A 92 4.90 10.27 -11.54
CA GLY A 92 4.46 10.36 -12.94
C GLY A 92 4.26 9.05 -13.68
N LEU A 93 4.58 7.88 -13.07
CA LEU A 93 4.20 6.59 -13.67
C LEU A 93 2.67 6.49 -13.78
N THR A 94 2.20 5.79 -14.79
CA THR A 94 0.75 5.73 -15.07
C THR A 94 0.07 4.55 -14.41
N ASP A 95 0.84 3.50 -14.05
CA ASP A 95 0.29 2.27 -13.51
C ASP A 95 1.18 1.66 -12.41
N ILE A 96 0.77 0.52 -11.90
CA ILE A 96 1.46 -0.31 -10.89
C ILE A 96 1.39 -1.78 -11.32
N GLY A 97 2.11 -2.65 -10.61
CA GLY A 97 2.16 -4.07 -10.95
C GLY A 97 3.11 -4.31 -12.12
N VAL A 98 4.41 -4.23 -11.85
CA VAL A 98 5.45 -4.29 -12.89
C VAL A 98 5.65 -5.74 -13.35
N ALA A 99 5.50 -5.97 -14.66
CA ALA A 99 5.74 -7.27 -15.30
C ALA A 99 7.18 -7.40 -15.80
N ALA A 100 7.71 -6.35 -16.44
CA ALA A 100 9.06 -6.36 -16.98
C ALA A 100 9.65 -4.94 -17.08
N ILE A 101 10.96 -4.83 -16.93
CA ILE A 101 11.71 -3.60 -17.21
C ILE A 101 12.88 -3.87 -18.15
N ALA A 102 13.24 -2.90 -18.98
CA ALA A 102 14.41 -2.95 -19.83
C ALA A 102 15.00 -1.55 -20.07
N TRP A 103 16.31 -1.49 -20.24
CA TRP A 103 17.00 -0.24 -20.58
C TRP A 103 17.33 -0.17 -22.06
N ASP A 104 16.93 0.91 -22.70
CA ASP A 104 17.37 1.27 -24.05
C ASP A 104 18.60 2.18 -23.97
N ALA A 105 19.77 1.65 -24.31
CA ALA A 105 21.01 2.41 -24.29
C ALA A 105 21.09 3.46 -25.42
N THR A 106 20.31 3.31 -26.51
CA THR A 106 20.34 4.19 -27.67
C THR A 106 19.77 5.56 -27.35
N ALA A 107 18.64 5.61 -26.66
CA ALA A 107 17.96 6.86 -26.28
C ALA A 107 18.09 7.17 -24.77
N ALA A 108 18.83 6.36 -24.01
CA ALA A 108 19.00 6.45 -22.56
C ALA A 108 17.66 6.55 -21.82
N GLN A 109 16.83 5.51 -21.93
CA GLN A 109 15.49 5.46 -21.36
C GLN A 109 15.15 4.08 -20.82
N LEU A 110 14.32 4.06 -19.77
CA LEU A 110 13.80 2.83 -19.16
C LEU A 110 12.40 2.53 -19.70
N ILE A 111 12.20 1.33 -20.18
CA ILE A 111 10.88 0.82 -20.54
C ILE A 111 10.34 0.02 -19.36
N ILE A 112 9.12 0.33 -18.94
CA ILE A 112 8.41 -0.32 -17.84
C ILE A 112 7.13 -0.91 -18.42
N ALA A 113 6.98 -2.23 -18.35
CA ALA A 113 5.76 -2.91 -18.72
C ALA A 113 5.00 -3.35 -17.48
N TYR A 114 3.69 -3.18 -17.52
CA TYR A 114 2.80 -3.53 -16.42
C TYR A 114 2.04 -4.84 -16.68
N SER A 115 1.55 -5.46 -15.62
CA SER A 115 0.78 -6.72 -15.68
C SER A 115 -0.53 -6.60 -16.48
N ASN A 116 -1.07 -5.40 -16.63
CA ASN A 116 -2.24 -5.09 -17.47
C ASN A 116 -1.88 -4.78 -18.92
N SER A 117 -0.62 -4.99 -19.32
CA SER A 117 -0.09 -4.73 -20.67
C SER A 117 0.01 -3.25 -21.05
N ASN A 118 -0.08 -2.33 -20.09
CA ASN A 118 0.28 -0.94 -20.27
C ASN A 118 1.81 -0.78 -20.30
N LEU A 119 2.33 0.28 -20.91
CA LEU A 119 3.75 0.60 -20.97
C LEU A 119 4.00 2.05 -20.56
N ASP A 120 5.05 2.27 -19.79
CA ASP A 120 5.65 3.58 -19.60
C ASP A 120 7.09 3.60 -20.09
N ILE A 121 7.49 4.71 -20.69
CA ILE A 121 8.88 4.98 -21.07
C ILE A 121 9.37 6.15 -20.24
N LEU A 122 10.34 5.88 -19.36
CA LEU A 122 10.92 6.88 -18.47
C LEU A 122 12.25 7.37 -19.04
N LYS A 123 12.32 8.66 -19.37
CA LYS A 123 13.53 9.36 -19.82
C LYS A 123 13.86 10.51 -18.88
N GLY A 124 14.89 10.32 -18.07
CA GLY A 124 15.18 11.26 -16.96
C GLY A 124 14.02 11.30 -15.95
N SER A 125 13.27 12.39 -15.89
CA SER A 125 12.06 12.55 -15.07
C SER A 125 10.77 12.59 -15.88
N ILE A 126 10.85 12.43 -17.21
CA ILE A 126 9.68 12.48 -18.09
C ILE A 126 9.19 11.06 -18.35
N VAL A 127 7.89 10.86 -18.14
CA VAL A 127 7.20 9.60 -18.43
C VAL A 127 6.34 9.78 -19.66
N THR A 128 6.49 8.88 -20.62
CA THR A 128 5.61 8.79 -21.80
C THR A 128 4.84 7.48 -21.71
N ASN A 129 3.51 7.56 -21.64
CA ASN A 129 2.66 6.38 -21.58
C ASN A 129 2.30 5.86 -22.98
N MET A 130 2.32 4.55 -23.14
CA MET A 130 1.89 3.83 -24.34
C MET A 130 0.87 2.76 -23.95
N GLY A 131 -0.40 3.12 -23.87
CA GLY A 131 -1.51 2.22 -23.55
C GLY A 131 -2.05 1.42 -24.73
N ASP A 132 -1.38 1.41 -25.89
CA ASP A 132 -1.91 0.84 -27.11
C ASP A 132 -2.07 -0.69 -27.06
N ILE A 133 -1.15 -1.41 -26.41
CA ILE A 133 -1.26 -2.86 -26.21
C ILE A 133 -2.48 -3.17 -25.35
N GLN A 134 -2.61 -2.48 -24.22
CA GLN A 134 -3.73 -2.64 -23.27
C GLN A 134 -5.08 -2.42 -23.98
N ARG A 135 -5.20 -1.32 -24.74
CA ARG A 135 -6.41 -0.91 -25.43
C ARG A 135 -6.66 -1.65 -26.76
N SER A 136 -5.68 -2.42 -27.25
CA SER A 136 -5.82 -3.10 -28.55
C SER A 136 -7.01 -4.06 -28.56
N THR A 137 -7.59 -4.26 -29.74
CA THR A 137 -8.72 -5.19 -29.96
C THR A 137 -8.28 -6.63 -30.15
N TYR A 138 -6.98 -6.94 -30.10
CA TYR A 138 -6.50 -8.32 -30.15
C TYR A 138 -7.10 -9.14 -29.02
N VAL A 139 -7.75 -10.25 -29.40
CA VAL A 139 -8.26 -11.24 -28.44
C VAL A 139 -7.16 -12.25 -28.13
N GLY A 140 -6.90 -12.52 -26.87
CA GLY A 140 -5.88 -13.48 -26.41
C GLY A 140 -5.10 -12.99 -25.21
N ASP A 141 -4.04 -13.73 -24.87
CA ASP A 141 -3.17 -13.43 -23.74
C ASP A 141 -2.18 -12.32 -24.10
N LYS A 142 -2.47 -11.10 -23.66
CA LYS A 142 -1.59 -9.93 -23.85
C LYS A 142 -0.50 -9.79 -22.78
N SER A 143 -0.39 -10.71 -21.84
CA SER A 143 0.60 -10.62 -20.75
C SER A 143 2.01 -10.42 -21.32
N ILE A 144 2.73 -9.45 -20.74
CA ILE A 144 4.11 -9.15 -21.12
C ILE A 144 5.04 -9.97 -20.23
N LEU A 145 6.01 -10.65 -20.84
CA LEU A 145 6.90 -11.59 -20.17
C LEU A 145 8.33 -11.08 -20.05
N SER A 146 8.83 -10.45 -21.12
CA SER A 146 10.17 -9.86 -21.15
C SER A 146 10.24 -8.76 -22.21
N ILE A 147 11.26 -7.93 -22.14
CA ILE A 147 11.55 -6.86 -23.11
C ILE A 147 13.02 -6.97 -23.52
N TYR A 148 13.27 -6.97 -24.80
CA TYR A 148 14.61 -6.90 -25.38
C TYR A 148 14.74 -5.62 -26.19
N CYS A 149 15.72 -4.76 -25.85
CA CYS A 149 15.98 -3.51 -26.59
C CYS A 149 17.20 -3.68 -27.50
N ASN A 150 17.04 -3.28 -28.75
CA ASN A 150 18.12 -3.26 -29.73
C ASN A 150 17.89 -2.17 -30.78
N ASN A 151 18.90 -1.30 -31.00
CA ASN A 151 18.89 -0.25 -32.03
C ASN A 151 17.62 0.64 -32.00
N GLY A 152 17.16 1.08 -30.82
CA GLY A 152 16.00 1.94 -30.66
C GLY A 152 14.66 1.25 -30.88
N LEU A 153 14.64 -0.07 -30.97
CA LEU A 153 13.41 -0.89 -30.96
C LEU A 153 13.34 -1.70 -29.68
N ALA A 154 12.17 -1.82 -29.11
CA ALA A 154 11.86 -2.78 -28.06
C ALA A 154 11.05 -3.94 -28.63
N TYR A 155 11.55 -5.14 -28.44
CA TYR A 155 10.88 -6.40 -28.78
C TYR A 155 10.24 -6.93 -27.49
N ILE A 156 8.92 -6.79 -27.41
CA ILE A 156 8.12 -7.17 -26.24
C ILE A 156 7.65 -8.60 -26.43
N SER A 157 8.12 -9.50 -25.61
CA SER A 157 7.68 -10.89 -25.56
C SER A 157 6.33 -10.97 -24.84
N SER A 158 5.34 -11.58 -25.46
CA SER A 158 3.99 -11.63 -24.91
C SER A 158 3.32 -13.00 -25.12
N GLY A 159 2.16 -13.19 -24.50
CA GLY A 159 1.32 -14.36 -24.75
C GLY A 159 0.78 -14.42 -26.17
N LEU A 160 0.71 -13.30 -26.89
CA LEU A 160 0.28 -13.23 -28.30
C LEU A 160 1.40 -13.60 -29.28
N GLY A 161 2.63 -13.20 -28.98
CA GLY A 161 3.78 -13.24 -29.87
C GLY A 161 4.79 -12.16 -29.50
N ILE A 162 5.36 -11.48 -30.49
CA ILE A 162 6.32 -10.39 -30.32
C ILE A 162 5.67 -9.07 -30.76
N ILE A 163 5.64 -8.07 -29.86
CA ILE A 163 5.20 -6.73 -30.20
C ILE A 163 6.44 -5.85 -30.33
N VAL A 164 6.60 -5.19 -31.47
CA VAL A 164 7.75 -4.35 -31.79
C VAL A 164 7.36 -2.89 -31.58
N VAL A 165 8.06 -2.20 -30.70
CA VAL A 165 7.85 -0.78 -30.39
C VAL A 165 9.02 0.04 -30.90
N ASP A 166 8.73 1.10 -31.65
CA ASP A 166 9.70 2.12 -32.03
C ASP A 166 9.87 3.10 -30.86
N LEU A 167 11.03 3.06 -30.22
CA LEU A 167 11.35 3.85 -29.04
C LEU A 167 11.71 5.32 -29.34
N HIS A 168 11.91 5.67 -30.60
CA HIS A 168 12.10 7.07 -31.04
C HIS A 168 10.78 7.78 -31.30
N LYS A 169 9.79 7.01 -31.83
CA LYS A 169 8.47 7.54 -32.17
C LYS A 169 7.42 7.30 -31.10
N TYR A 170 7.70 6.41 -30.15
CA TYR A 170 6.76 5.97 -29.12
C TYR A 170 5.47 5.37 -29.72
N GLU A 171 5.64 4.46 -30.69
CA GLU A 171 4.52 3.80 -31.38
C GLU A 171 4.76 2.29 -31.54
N ILE A 172 3.68 1.51 -31.62
CA ILE A 172 3.78 0.10 -32.00
C ILE A 172 4.11 0.06 -33.50
N LYS A 173 5.30 -0.43 -33.83
CA LYS A 173 5.75 -0.57 -35.21
C LYS A 173 5.14 -1.78 -35.88
N ASP A 174 5.01 -2.90 -35.17
CA ASP A 174 4.52 -4.16 -35.73
C ASP A 174 4.12 -5.14 -34.62
N THR A 175 3.35 -6.17 -34.97
CA THR A 175 3.00 -7.29 -34.10
C THR A 175 3.21 -8.61 -34.85
N TRP A 176 4.12 -9.45 -34.36
CA TRP A 176 4.52 -10.68 -35.00
C TRP A 176 3.84 -11.89 -34.37
N LEU A 177 2.88 -12.48 -35.07
CA LEU A 177 2.22 -13.71 -34.66
C LEU A 177 2.98 -14.89 -35.30
N ILE A 178 3.98 -15.41 -34.57
CA ILE A 178 4.98 -16.35 -35.08
C ILE A 178 4.63 -17.83 -34.84
N GLY A 179 3.44 -18.11 -34.36
CA GLY A 179 2.92 -19.49 -34.27
C GLY A 179 2.72 -20.13 -35.63
N VAL A 180 2.42 -21.43 -35.66
CA VAL A 180 2.15 -22.17 -36.93
C VAL A 180 1.01 -21.49 -37.67
N ASN A 181 1.20 -21.23 -38.96
CA ASN A 181 0.22 -20.53 -39.83
C ASN A 181 -0.23 -19.14 -39.31
N GLY A 182 0.64 -18.44 -38.53
CA GLY A 182 0.31 -17.12 -38.02
C GLY A 182 -0.59 -17.12 -36.79
N THR A 183 -0.69 -18.22 -36.10
CA THR A 183 -1.38 -18.29 -34.82
C THR A 183 -0.64 -17.58 -33.72
N GLN A 184 -1.34 -17.18 -32.68
CA GLN A 184 -0.74 -16.69 -31.42
C GLN A 184 0.08 -17.78 -30.77
N ILE A 185 1.24 -17.39 -30.25
CA ILE A 185 2.10 -18.28 -29.48
C ILE A 185 2.77 -17.50 -28.35
N ARG A 186 2.81 -18.07 -27.18
CA ARG A 186 3.55 -17.48 -26.04
C ARG A 186 5.05 -17.45 -26.36
N VAL A 187 5.61 -16.24 -26.35
CA VAL A 187 7.04 -15.95 -26.47
C VAL A 187 7.57 -15.58 -25.08
N ASN A 188 8.49 -16.35 -24.55
CA ASN A 188 9.07 -16.14 -23.22
C ASN A 188 10.18 -15.09 -23.23
N ALA A 189 11.03 -15.10 -24.25
CA ALA A 189 12.12 -14.14 -24.41
C ALA A 189 12.51 -14.00 -25.88
N VAL A 190 13.09 -12.86 -26.22
CA VAL A 190 13.68 -12.54 -27.53
C VAL A 190 15.10 -12.07 -27.33
N CYS A 191 16.00 -12.47 -28.22
CA CYS A 191 17.35 -11.95 -28.30
C CYS A 191 17.85 -11.99 -29.74
N SER A 192 18.86 -11.20 -30.11
CA SER A 192 19.43 -11.23 -31.45
C SER A 192 20.96 -11.29 -31.41
N ASP A 193 21.54 -11.87 -32.46
CA ASP A 193 22.93 -11.65 -32.83
C ASP A 193 23.00 -10.64 -34.00
N ASN A 194 24.14 -10.56 -34.67
CA ASN A 194 24.31 -9.62 -35.80
C ASN A 194 23.52 -9.99 -37.06
N GLN A 195 23.00 -11.22 -37.15
CA GLN A 195 22.35 -11.73 -38.35
C GLN A 195 20.91 -12.18 -38.08
N PHE A 196 20.68 -12.85 -36.96
CA PHE A 196 19.40 -13.48 -36.65
C PHE A 196 18.76 -12.92 -35.39
N ILE A 197 17.43 -12.92 -35.38
CA ILE A 197 16.62 -12.75 -34.19
C ILE A 197 16.08 -14.11 -33.75
N TYR A 198 16.11 -14.36 -32.45
CA TYR A 198 15.68 -15.62 -31.85
C TYR A 198 14.53 -15.36 -30.88
N ALA A 199 13.54 -16.25 -30.89
CA ALA A 199 12.42 -16.23 -29.99
C ALA A 199 12.30 -17.56 -29.21
N ALA A 200 12.44 -17.49 -27.91
CA ALA A 200 12.18 -18.58 -26.98
C ALA A 200 10.67 -18.74 -26.83
N THR A 201 10.11 -19.84 -27.33
CA THR A 201 8.66 -20.04 -27.36
C THR A 201 8.24 -21.34 -26.66
N LYS A 202 6.93 -21.46 -26.40
CA LYS A 202 6.35 -22.70 -25.86
C LYS A 202 6.54 -23.89 -26.79
N GLU A 203 6.66 -23.68 -28.12
CA GLU A 203 6.88 -24.76 -29.10
C GLU A 203 8.37 -25.13 -29.24
N GLY A 204 9.28 -24.22 -28.92
CA GLY A 204 10.72 -24.37 -29.10
C GLY A 204 11.41 -23.04 -29.40
N LEU A 205 12.67 -23.11 -29.80
CA LEU A 205 13.42 -21.95 -30.23
C LEU A 205 13.14 -21.67 -31.71
N LYS A 206 12.64 -20.49 -32.01
CA LYS A 206 12.46 -20.02 -33.40
C LYS A 206 13.52 -18.97 -33.73
N LYS A 207 13.99 -18.95 -35.01
CA LYS A 207 14.88 -17.91 -35.52
C LYS A 207 14.42 -17.35 -36.83
N ALA A 208 14.73 -16.08 -37.09
CA ALA A 208 14.51 -15.41 -38.37
C ALA A 208 15.72 -14.54 -38.74
N ASP A 209 15.98 -14.35 -40.01
CA ASP A 209 17.03 -13.45 -40.49
C ASP A 209 16.54 -11.99 -40.32
N LEU A 210 17.35 -11.16 -39.65
CA LEU A 210 17.05 -9.72 -39.41
C LEU A 210 16.90 -8.93 -40.70
N LYS A 211 17.48 -9.43 -41.82
CA LYS A 211 17.33 -8.82 -43.15
C LYS A 211 16.10 -9.31 -43.92
N SER A 212 15.29 -10.18 -43.32
CA SER A 212 14.04 -10.64 -43.94
C SER A 212 13.15 -9.44 -44.23
N ALA A 213 12.55 -9.43 -45.43
CA ALA A 213 11.66 -8.35 -45.87
C ALA A 213 10.39 -8.24 -45.02
N ASN A 214 9.97 -9.33 -44.39
CA ASN A 214 8.77 -9.37 -43.57
C ASN A 214 8.93 -10.32 -42.37
N LEU A 215 9.31 -9.79 -41.23
CA LEU A 215 9.44 -10.53 -39.96
C LEU A 215 8.08 -10.82 -39.28
N SER A 216 7.00 -10.14 -39.68
CA SER A 216 5.65 -10.47 -39.21
C SER A 216 5.07 -11.72 -39.88
N SER A 217 5.65 -12.14 -41.02
CA SER A 217 5.28 -13.40 -41.68
C SER A 217 5.77 -14.61 -40.91
N PRO A 218 4.92 -15.56 -40.53
CA PRO A 218 5.34 -16.81 -39.88
C PRO A 218 6.32 -17.62 -40.72
N ALA A 219 6.28 -17.51 -42.05
CA ALA A 219 7.21 -18.19 -42.94
C ALA A 219 8.66 -17.71 -42.85
N SER A 220 8.91 -16.52 -42.28
CA SER A 220 10.26 -16.00 -42.00
C SER A 220 10.88 -16.67 -40.81
N TRP A 221 10.13 -17.40 -39.98
CA TRP A 221 10.57 -18.01 -38.75
C TRP A 221 10.78 -19.50 -38.87
N GLN A 222 12.00 -19.95 -38.63
CA GLN A 222 12.38 -21.36 -38.61
C GLN A 222 12.34 -21.89 -37.17
N LEU A 223 11.59 -22.96 -36.92
CA LEU A 223 11.67 -23.72 -35.66
C LEU A 223 12.95 -24.56 -35.68
N LEU A 224 13.76 -24.38 -34.63
CA LEU A 224 14.99 -25.17 -34.43
C LEU A 224 14.65 -26.45 -33.67
N GLY A 225 15.25 -27.56 -34.05
CA GLY A 225 14.96 -28.86 -33.45
C GLY A 225 16.20 -29.74 -33.34
N SER A 226 16.02 -31.06 -33.28
CA SER A 226 17.07 -32.05 -33.08
C SER A 226 18.18 -32.01 -34.16
N GLN A 227 17.85 -31.54 -35.35
CA GLN A 227 18.82 -31.37 -36.47
C GLN A 227 19.93 -30.34 -36.13
N VAL A 228 19.69 -29.43 -35.20
CA VAL A 228 20.67 -28.46 -34.73
C VAL A 228 21.10 -28.70 -33.28
N GLY A 229 20.75 -29.86 -32.69
CA GLY A 229 21.15 -30.23 -31.32
C GLY A 229 20.19 -29.74 -30.22
N LEU A 230 19.03 -29.20 -30.57
CA LEU A 230 17.98 -28.87 -29.60
C LEU A 230 16.81 -29.88 -29.72
N SER A 231 16.37 -30.45 -28.61
CA SER A 231 15.14 -31.24 -28.60
C SER A 231 13.90 -30.33 -28.72
N THR A 232 12.78 -30.86 -29.20
CA THR A 232 11.52 -30.15 -29.26
C THR A 232 10.98 -29.80 -27.87
N GLY A 233 10.07 -28.83 -27.75
CA GLY A 233 9.41 -28.38 -26.52
C GLY A 233 9.85 -27.00 -26.08
N SER A 234 9.26 -26.50 -25.00
CA SER A 234 9.44 -25.14 -24.50
C SER A 234 10.92 -24.73 -24.31
N ILE A 235 11.21 -23.51 -24.67
CA ILE A 235 12.45 -22.80 -24.31
C ILE A 235 12.04 -21.66 -23.38
N GLU A 236 12.64 -21.63 -22.21
CA GLU A 236 12.25 -20.69 -21.12
C GLU A 236 12.89 -19.32 -21.32
N ASN A 237 14.16 -19.28 -21.77
CA ASN A 237 14.87 -18.01 -21.93
C ASN A 237 15.94 -18.12 -23.05
N ILE A 238 16.34 -16.96 -23.57
CA ILE A 238 17.45 -16.83 -24.51
C ILE A 238 18.19 -15.51 -24.28
N VAL A 239 19.51 -15.58 -24.22
CA VAL A 239 20.39 -14.40 -24.05
C VAL A 239 21.60 -14.51 -24.97
N SER A 240 22.29 -13.39 -25.19
CA SER A 240 23.54 -13.32 -25.92
C SER A 240 24.71 -13.06 -24.96
N VAL A 241 25.75 -13.87 -25.03
CA VAL A 241 26.98 -13.69 -24.28
C VAL A 241 28.17 -13.76 -25.27
N ASN A 242 28.97 -12.72 -25.37
CA ASN A 242 30.11 -12.64 -26.30
C ASN A 242 29.70 -13.01 -27.74
N ASN A 243 28.58 -12.51 -28.24
CA ASN A 243 28.00 -12.81 -29.55
C ASN A 243 27.59 -14.28 -29.77
N LYS A 244 27.57 -15.10 -28.71
CA LYS A 244 27.03 -16.47 -28.75
C LYS A 244 25.66 -16.51 -28.08
N MET A 245 24.73 -17.21 -28.67
CA MET A 245 23.39 -17.39 -28.12
C MET A 245 23.43 -18.52 -27.08
N VAL A 246 22.82 -18.26 -25.91
CA VAL A 246 22.58 -19.25 -24.85
C VAL A 246 21.09 -19.37 -24.60
N ALA A 247 20.56 -20.57 -24.76
CA ALA A 247 19.15 -20.88 -24.53
C ALA A 247 18.97 -21.72 -23.27
N GLN A 248 17.98 -21.40 -22.46
CA GLN A 248 17.54 -22.21 -21.33
C GLN A 248 16.44 -23.17 -21.78
N LYS A 249 16.62 -24.45 -21.50
CA LYS A 249 15.61 -25.47 -21.66
C LYS A 249 15.54 -26.31 -20.38
N ASN A 250 14.42 -26.19 -19.68
CA ASN A 250 14.28 -26.72 -18.32
C ASN A 250 15.47 -26.29 -17.45
N ASP A 251 16.13 -27.22 -16.74
CA ASP A 251 17.27 -26.94 -15.87
C ASP A 251 18.62 -27.14 -16.59
N SER A 252 18.69 -26.83 -17.89
CA SER A 252 19.87 -26.94 -18.70
C SER A 252 20.06 -25.76 -19.63
N LEU A 253 21.31 -25.34 -19.83
CA LEU A 253 21.68 -24.30 -20.77
C LEU A 253 22.36 -24.91 -21.99
N PHE A 254 22.02 -24.43 -23.16
CA PHE A 254 22.59 -24.83 -24.43
C PHE A 254 23.20 -23.60 -25.09
N ILE A 255 24.45 -23.75 -25.61
CA ILE A 255 25.15 -22.68 -26.31
C ILE A 255 25.24 -22.99 -27.81
N GLN A 256 24.98 -21.95 -28.62
CA GLN A 256 25.16 -22.06 -30.06
C GLN A 256 26.66 -21.92 -30.44
N ASN A 257 27.12 -22.86 -31.23
CA ASN A 257 28.45 -22.81 -31.82
C ASN A 257 28.42 -23.32 -33.28
N ASN A 258 28.76 -22.47 -34.24
CA ASN A 258 28.72 -22.77 -35.68
C ASN A 258 27.39 -23.39 -36.16
N GLY A 259 26.28 -22.81 -35.68
CA GLY A 259 24.90 -23.24 -36.07
C GLY A 259 24.42 -24.49 -35.32
N GLN A 260 25.22 -25.12 -34.49
CA GLN A 260 24.84 -26.27 -33.65
C GLN A 260 24.68 -25.84 -32.19
N TRP A 261 23.70 -26.41 -31.52
CA TRP A 261 23.46 -26.20 -30.09
C TRP A 261 24.05 -27.36 -29.29
N LYS A 262 24.83 -27.06 -28.27
CA LYS A 262 25.45 -28.07 -27.41
C LYS A 262 25.13 -27.73 -25.95
N LEU A 263 25.02 -28.78 -25.12
CA LEU A 263 24.91 -28.60 -23.68
C LEU A 263 26.10 -27.76 -23.18
N PHE A 264 25.75 -26.68 -22.47
CA PHE A 264 26.71 -25.71 -21.97
C PHE A 264 26.86 -25.82 -20.46
N TYR A 265 25.70 -25.96 -19.76
CA TYR A 265 25.66 -26.09 -18.31
C TYR A 265 24.45 -26.89 -17.88
N THR A 266 24.58 -27.69 -16.83
CA THR A 266 23.45 -28.31 -16.10
C THR A 266 23.93 -28.70 -14.71
N ASP A 267 23.03 -28.58 -13.71
CA ASP A 267 23.20 -29.10 -12.36
C ASP A 267 21.89 -29.78 -11.92
N ALA A 268 21.94 -31.11 -11.83
CA ALA A 268 20.76 -31.91 -11.49
C ALA A 268 20.21 -31.64 -10.07
N SER A 269 21.00 -30.98 -9.21
CA SER A 269 20.56 -30.60 -7.86
C SER A 269 19.83 -29.27 -7.78
N CYS A 270 19.83 -28.49 -8.87
CA CYS A 270 19.31 -27.12 -8.92
C CYS A 270 18.30 -26.94 -10.05
N GLN A 271 17.26 -26.19 -9.78
CA GLN A 271 16.39 -25.61 -10.79
C GLN A 271 16.94 -24.26 -11.24
N ILE A 272 17.06 -24.02 -12.54
CA ILE A 272 17.41 -22.73 -13.10
C ILE A 272 16.18 -21.83 -13.06
N VAL A 273 16.22 -20.77 -12.23
CA VAL A 273 15.14 -19.80 -12.09
C VAL A 273 15.16 -18.79 -13.24
N ASN A 274 16.34 -18.26 -13.56
CA ASN A 274 16.53 -17.30 -14.63
C ASN A 274 17.99 -17.16 -14.99
N LEU A 275 18.25 -16.58 -16.14
CA LEU A 275 19.60 -16.22 -16.59
C LEU A 275 19.61 -14.81 -17.18
N ASN A 276 20.74 -14.14 -17.06
CA ASN A 276 20.98 -12.83 -17.61
C ASN A 276 22.44 -12.69 -18.03
N SER A 277 22.68 -11.96 -19.10
CA SER A 277 24.03 -11.66 -19.56
C SER A 277 24.36 -10.19 -19.31
N SER A 278 25.49 -9.93 -18.71
CA SER A 278 26.01 -8.58 -18.48
C SER A 278 27.53 -8.61 -18.44
N SER A 279 28.18 -7.58 -18.97
CA SER A 279 29.64 -7.43 -18.95
C SER A 279 30.40 -8.67 -19.46
N ASN A 280 29.88 -9.32 -20.51
CA ASN A 280 30.43 -10.54 -21.12
C ASN A 280 30.46 -11.79 -20.20
N ALA A 281 29.65 -11.78 -19.14
CA ALA A 281 29.45 -12.89 -18.21
C ALA A 281 27.99 -13.31 -18.17
N LEU A 282 27.76 -14.58 -17.89
CA LEU A 282 26.41 -15.14 -17.72
C LEU A 282 26.18 -15.39 -16.25
N GLN A 283 25.18 -14.67 -15.70
CA GLN A 283 24.65 -14.91 -14.36
C GLN A 283 23.47 -15.87 -14.44
N VAL A 284 23.48 -16.91 -13.61
CA VAL A 284 22.41 -17.90 -13.50
C VAL A 284 21.89 -17.91 -12.07
N CYS A 285 20.60 -17.66 -11.92
CA CYS A 285 19.90 -17.77 -10.64
C CYS A 285 19.41 -19.21 -10.47
N GLU A 286 19.78 -19.85 -9.38
CA GLU A 286 19.45 -21.25 -9.11
C GLU A 286 18.80 -21.45 -7.74
N ARG A 287 17.90 -22.44 -7.66
CA ARG A 287 17.24 -22.86 -6.44
C ARG A 287 17.19 -24.38 -6.33
N LYS A 288 17.48 -24.90 -5.14
CA LYS A 288 17.41 -26.33 -4.83
C LYS A 288 16.04 -26.72 -4.27
N ALA A 289 15.79 -28.03 -4.21
CA ALA A 289 14.56 -28.58 -3.65
C ALA A 289 14.35 -28.26 -2.16
N ASP A 290 15.42 -28.05 -1.40
CA ASP A 290 15.39 -27.59 0.00
C ASP A 290 15.16 -26.08 0.15
N ASN A 291 14.87 -25.38 -0.94
CA ASN A 291 14.72 -23.94 -1.06
C ASN A 291 16.00 -23.12 -0.86
N SER A 292 17.16 -23.74 -0.66
CA SER A 292 18.42 -23.02 -0.71
C SER A 292 18.70 -22.50 -2.13
N SER A 293 19.31 -21.33 -2.23
CA SER A 293 19.46 -20.64 -3.49
C SER A 293 20.88 -20.09 -3.66
N ARG A 294 21.29 -19.91 -4.92
CA ARG A 294 22.55 -19.28 -5.27
C ARG A 294 22.46 -18.52 -6.59
N VAL A 295 23.39 -17.61 -6.80
CA VAL A 295 23.66 -16.99 -8.09
C VAL A 295 25.05 -17.41 -8.51
N ILE A 296 25.20 -18.00 -9.69
CA ILE A 296 26.48 -18.38 -10.24
C ILE A 296 26.85 -17.53 -11.45
N THR A 297 28.13 -17.33 -11.67
CA THR A 297 28.66 -16.72 -12.88
C THR A 297 29.37 -17.83 -13.68
N LEU A 298 28.95 -18.02 -14.92
CA LEU A 298 29.56 -18.97 -15.83
C LEU A 298 30.58 -18.27 -16.73
N ASN A 299 31.75 -18.94 -16.96
CA ASN A 299 32.71 -18.52 -17.95
C ASN A 299 32.29 -18.94 -19.37
N GLU A 300 33.09 -18.59 -20.38
CA GLU A 300 32.81 -18.87 -21.79
C GLU A 300 32.78 -20.38 -22.14
N SER A 301 33.30 -21.23 -21.27
CA SER A 301 33.30 -22.69 -21.42
C SER A 301 32.19 -23.39 -20.65
N GLY A 302 31.33 -22.64 -19.93
CA GLY A 302 30.24 -23.18 -19.12
C GLY A 302 30.63 -23.64 -17.72
N PHE A 303 31.85 -23.36 -17.28
CA PHE A 303 32.31 -23.69 -15.93
C PHE A 303 31.95 -22.57 -14.96
N ILE A 304 31.61 -22.92 -13.72
CA ILE A 304 31.32 -21.97 -12.64
C ILE A 304 32.61 -21.21 -12.29
N GLN A 305 32.60 -19.91 -12.54
CA GLN A 305 33.68 -18.99 -12.20
C GLN A 305 33.51 -18.45 -10.76
N SER A 306 32.29 -18.15 -10.37
CA SER A 306 31.95 -17.71 -9.02
C SER A 306 30.58 -18.22 -8.62
N SER A 307 30.37 -18.37 -7.31
CA SER A 307 29.08 -18.75 -6.74
C SER A 307 28.80 -17.93 -5.47
N ILE A 308 27.65 -17.30 -5.41
CA ILE A 308 27.20 -16.46 -4.30
C ILE A 308 25.98 -17.14 -3.69
N SER A 309 26.08 -17.51 -2.42
CA SER A 309 24.96 -18.01 -1.63
C SER A 309 25.08 -17.50 -0.20
N LYS A 310 23.96 -17.12 0.39
CA LYS A 310 23.89 -16.72 1.81
C LYS A 310 22.51 -17.08 2.34
N PRO A 311 22.39 -18.19 3.07
CA PRO A 311 21.10 -18.61 3.64
C PRO A 311 20.43 -17.48 4.43
N GLY A 312 19.12 -17.33 4.25
CA GLY A 312 18.33 -16.28 4.91
C GLY A 312 18.41 -14.89 4.27
N ILE A 313 19.35 -14.66 3.32
CA ILE A 313 19.44 -13.39 2.58
C ILE A 313 19.20 -13.64 1.08
N ILE A 314 19.93 -14.59 0.46
CA ILE A 314 19.63 -15.04 -0.91
C ILE A 314 18.70 -16.23 -0.77
N THR A 315 17.43 -16.02 -1.07
CA THR A 315 16.35 -16.97 -0.79
C THR A 315 15.59 -17.40 -2.03
N PHE A 316 15.33 -16.47 -2.95
CA PHE A 316 14.72 -16.76 -4.24
C PHE A 316 15.14 -15.72 -5.28
N PRO A 317 16.38 -15.81 -5.80
CA PRO A 317 16.88 -14.88 -6.80
C PRO A 317 16.11 -15.04 -8.11
N LYS A 318 15.51 -13.96 -8.59
CA LYS A 318 14.72 -13.90 -9.82
C LYS A 318 15.52 -13.40 -11.00
N ASN A 319 16.50 -12.55 -10.75
CA ASN A 319 17.36 -11.98 -11.77
C ASN A 319 18.68 -11.52 -11.13
N ALA A 320 19.76 -11.53 -11.91
CA ALA A 320 21.04 -11.01 -11.46
C ALA A 320 21.80 -10.40 -12.63
N LEU A 321 22.59 -9.35 -12.35
CA LEU A 321 23.49 -8.74 -13.34
C LEU A 321 24.82 -8.38 -12.70
N GLN A 322 25.86 -8.39 -13.52
CA GLN A 322 27.19 -7.92 -13.14
C GLN A 322 27.41 -6.49 -13.63
N ASN A 323 27.90 -5.62 -12.75
CA ASN A 323 28.36 -4.27 -13.07
C ASN A 323 29.75 -4.06 -12.46
N GLY A 324 30.78 -4.14 -13.26
CA GLY A 324 32.17 -4.16 -12.80
C GLY A 324 32.43 -5.39 -11.90
N ASN A 325 32.85 -5.13 -10.66
CA ASN A 325 33.06 -6.17 -9.65
C ASN A 325 31.83 -6.50 -8.82
N ASP A 326 30.78 -5.71 -8.95
CA ASP A 326 29.55 -5.88 -8.19
C ASP A 326 28.60 -6.81 -8.92
N ILE A 327 27.94 -7.73 -8.19
CA ILE A 327 26.81 -8.51 -8.69
C ILE A 327 25.57 -8.03 -7.97
N TRP A 328 24.63 -7.50 -8.74
CA TRP A 328 23.31 -7.07 -8.27
C TRP A 328 22.32 -8.22 -8.45
N ILE A 329 21.55 -8.51 -7.39
CA ILE A 329 20.63 -9.65 -7.35
C ILE A 329 19.26 -9.12 -6.97
N ALA A 330 18.27 -9.32 -7.82
CA ALA A 330 16.86 -9.15 -7.50
C ALA A 330 16.37 -10.45 -6.85
N ASP A 331 16.21 -10.43 -5.53
CA ASP A 331 15.72 -11.57 -4.76
C ASP A 331 14.28 -11.32 -4.29
N PHE A 332 13.39 -12.29 -4.50
CA PHE A 332 11.97 -12.11 -4.24
C PHE A 332 11.67 -11.87 -2.76
N PHE A 333 12.39 -12.48 -1.84
CA PHE A 333 12.21 -12.26 -0.40
C PHE A 333 13.32 -11.42 0.22
N GLY A 334 14.48 -11.32 -0.45
CA GLY A 334 15.64 -10.54 -0.01
C GLY A 334 15.67 -9.10 -0.54
N GLY A 335 14.79 -8.74 -1.49
CA GLY A 335 14.81 -7.42 -2.13
C GLY A 335 15.96 -7.25 -3.13
N LEU A 336 16.46 -6.05 -3.33
CA LEU A 336 17.64 -5.81 -4.17
C LEU A 336 18.91 -5.95 -3.33
N LEU A 337 19.76 -6.88 -3.72
CA LEU A 337 21.04 -7.17 -3.07
C LEU A 337 22.19 -6.75 -3.96
N LYS A 338 23.26 -6.28 -3.36
CA LYS A 338 24.55 -6.04 -4.02
C LYS A 338 25.62 -6.92 -3.35
N SER A 339 26.25 -7.78 -4.11
CA SER A 339 27.35 -8.62 -3.65
C SER A 339 28.67 -8.13 -4.23
N ASN A 340 29.54 -7.76 -3.33
CA ASN A 340 30.97 -7.52 -3.55
C ASN A 340 31.66 -8.02 -2.29
N ASN A 341 32.64 -8.14 -1.79
CA ASN A 341 33.19 -8.65 -0.53
C ASN A 341 32.19 -8.89 0.63
N SER A 342 31.06 -8.18 0.62
CA SER A 342 29.89 -8.33 1.50
C SER A 342 28.61 -8.40 0.68
N ILE A 343 27.46 -8.68 1.33
CA ILE A 343 26.14 -8.53 0.71
C ILE A 343 25.44 -7.38 1.40
N ASP A 344 25.19 -6.32 0.63
CA ASP A 344 24.43 -5.15 1.04
C ASP A 344 23.01 -5.24 0.49
N GLN A 345 22.02 -4.79 1.26
CA GLN A 345 20.61 -4.83 0.91
C GLN A 345 20.07 -3.41 0.68
N PHE A 346 19.36 -3.22 -0.41
CA PHE A 346 18.76 -1.94 -0.80
C PHE A 346 17.26 -2.12 -0.95
N ILE A 347 16.50 -1.74 0.08
CA ILE A 347 15.05 -1.81 0.08
C ILE A 347 14.53 -0.45 0.53
N PRO A 348 13.80 0.31 -0.32
CA PRO A 348 13.08 1.49 0.14
C PRO A 348 12.12 1.11 1.26
N ASN A 349 12.03 1.90 2.33
CA ASN A 349 11.12 1.62 3.43
C ASN A 349 9.66 1.59 2.93
N GLY A 350 8.95 0.52 3.25
CA GLY A 350 7.57 0.27 2.86
C GLY A 350 7.00 -0.91 3.65
N PRO A 351 5.69 -1.20 3.55
CA PRO A 351 5.12 -2.43 4.12
C PRO A 351 5.76 -3.66 3.47
N LEU A 352 5.77 -4.78 4.19
CA LEU A 352 6.37 -6.02 3.69
C LEU A 352 5.66 -6.56 2.45
N GLY A 353 4.33 -6.42 2.40
CA GLY A 353 3.49 -6.89 1.30
C GLY A 353 2.23 -6.04 1.16
N ASN A 354 1.31 -6.48 0.30
CA ASN A 354 0.01 -5.85 0.13
C ASN A 354 -0.90 -6.25 1.30
N ALA A 355 -1.30 -5.27 2.13
CA ALA A 355 -2.23 -5.48 3.23
C ALA A 355 -3.67 -5.19 2.80
N SER A 356 -4.61 -6.00 3.24
CA SER A 356 -6.03 -5.84 2.96
C SER A 356 -6.95 -6.10 4.17
N GLY A 357 -6.36 -6.37 5.34
CA GLY A 357 -7.06 -6.48 6.61
C GLY A 357 -7.34 -5.13 7.25
N GLU A 358 -7.84 -5.14 8.47
CA GLU A 358 -8.23 -3.93 9.19
C GLU A 358 -7.04 -3.02 9.48
N MET A 359 -7.28 -1.73 9.42
CA MET A 359 -6.33 -0.67 9.73
C MET A 359 -6.86 0.20 10.84
N LEU A 360 -6.04 0.50 11.84
CA LEU A 360 -6.46 1.32 12.97
C LEU A 360 -5.35 2.29 13.39
N PHE A 361 -5.72 3.56 13.58
CA PHE A 361 -4.84 4.55 14.21
C PHE A 361 -5.06 4.63 15.72
N HIS A 362 -3.98 4.64 16.44
CA HIS A 362 -3.93 5.11 17.82
C HIS A 362 -2.88 6.21 17.93
N LYS A 363 -3.28 7.43 18.29
CA LYS A 363 -2.41 8.63 18.25
C LYS A 363 -1.83 8.83 16.84
N ASN A 364 -0.51 8.71 16.67
CA ASN A 364 0.19 8.81 15.38
C ASN A 364 0.71 7.45 14.87
N ARG A 365 0.29 6.35 15.47
CA ARG A 365 0.70 5.00 15.13
C ARG A 365 -0.43 4.31 14.37
N LEU A 366 -0.18 3.92 13.13
CA LEU A 366 -1.06 3.05 12.35
C LEU A 366 -0.65 1.59 12.56
N VAL A 367 -1.61 0.73 12.81
CA VAL A 367 -1.44 -0.72 12.75
C VAL A 367 -2.33 -1.27 11.66
N VAL A 368 -1.80 -2.19 10.88
CA VAL A 368 -2.45 -2.82 9.74
C VAL A 368 -2.37 -4.33 9.88
N ALA A 369 -3.49 -5.02 9.84
CA ALA A 369 -3.54 -6.47 9.68
C ALA A 369 -3.17 -6.81 8.23
N ALA A 370 -2.10 -7.59 8.04
CA ALA A 370 -1.58 -7.85 6.70
C ALA A 370 -2.40 -8.87 5.90
N GLY A 371 -3.13 -9.75 6.61
CA GLY A 371 -3.93 -10.82 6.01
C GLY A 371 -5.31 -10.38 5.56
N SER A 372 -6.01 -11.31 4.97
CA SER A 372 -7.41 -11.17 4.57
C SER A 372 -8.05 -12.54 4.41
N VAL A 373 -9.31 -12.53 4.01
CA VAL A 373 -10.04 -13.70 3.50
C VAL A 373 -10.54 -13.39 2.10
N ASN A 374 -10.77 -14.42 1.29
CA ASN A 374 -11.42 -14.24 0.00
C ASN A 374 -12.93 -13.95 0.16
N GLU A 375 -13.64 -13.70 -0.93
CA GLU A 375 -15.08 -13.40 -0.90
C GLU A 375 -15.93 -14.55 -0.33
N ALA A 376 -15.44 -15.79 -0.40
CA ALA A 376 -16.07 -16.96 0.19
C ALA A 376 -15.66 -17.24 1.66
N TRP A 377 -14.89 -16.33 2.27
CA TRP A 377 -14.36 -16.46 3.63
C TRP A 377 -13.42 -17.65 3.81
N ASN A 378 -12.57 -17.92 2.80
CA ASN A 378 -11.49 -18.90 2.90
C ASN A 378 -10.15 -18.22 3.16
N TYR A 379 -9.19 -18.97 3.70
CA TYR A 379 -7.83 -18.54 3.97
C TYR A 379 -7.10 -18.05 2.73
N LEU A 380 -6.22 -17.08 2.90
CA LEU A 380 -5.22 -16.68 1.92
C LEU A 380 -3.82 -17.17 2.27
N HIS A 381 -3.65 -17.75 3.48
CA HIS A 381 -2.37 -18.27 4.00
C HIS A 381 -1.27 -17.23 4.10
N ASN A 382 -1.62 -15.96 4.33
CA ASN A 382 -0.66 -14.88 4.52
C ASN A 382 0.06 -15.02 5.87
N LYS A 383 1.40 -14.90 5.85
CA LYS A 383 2.28 -14.97 7.02
C LYS A 383 2.94 -13.64 7.38
N ASP A 384 2.60 -12.54 6.72
CA ASP A 384 3.26 -11.25 6.90
C ASP A 384 2.99 -10.62 8.27
N GLY A 385 1.92 -11.07 8.97
CA GLY A 385 1.63 -10.66 10.33
C GLY A 385 0.86 -9.34 10.40
N ILE A 386 1.40 -8.36 11.13
CA ILE A 386 0.91 -6.99 11.23
C ILE A 386 1.98 -6.00 10.78
N PHE A 387 1.56 -4.90 10.17
CA PHE A 387 2.44 -3.78 9.83
C PHE A 387 2.18 -2.61 10.76
N GLU A 388 3.23 -1.88 11.09
CA GLU A 388 3.18 -0.69 11.92
C GLU A 388 3.81 0.49 11.16
N TYR A 389 3.11 1.63 11.08
CA TYR A 389 3.62 2.86 10.50
C TYR A 389 3.67 3.95 11.56
N THR A 390 4.87 4.46 11.81
CA THR A 390 5.13 5.49 12.82
C THR A 390 6.30 6.36 12.37
N ASN A 391 6.19 7.68 12.48
CA ASN A 391 7.25 8.63 12.11
C ASN A 391 7.73 8.48 10.65
N ASP A 392 6.81 8.23 9.73
CA ASP A 392 7.07 8.00 8.30
C ASP A 392 7.86 6.70 7.99
N GLU A 393 7.94 5.77 8.94
CA GLU A 393 8.61 4.48 8.78
C GLU A 393 7.65 3.31 8.99
N TRP A 394 7.78 2.30 8.12
CA TRP A 394 7.11 1.03 8.21
C TRP A 394 7.97 -0.01 8.91
N ASN A 395 7.36 -0.74 9.82
CA ASN A 395 7.89 -1.92 10.49
C ASN A 395 6.87 -3.05 10.43
N PHE A 396 7.27 -4.28 10.72
CA PHE A 396 6.36 -5.42 10.73
C PHE A 396 6.66 -6.40 11.88
N LYS A 397 5.64 -7.16 12.27
CA LYS A 397 5.71 -8.30 13.20
C LYS A 397 4.99 -9.47 12.55
N GLY A 398 5.73 -10.38 11.96
CA GLY A 398 5.22 -11.55 11.26
C GLY A 398 6.18 -12.72 11.36
N TYR A 399 5.87 -13.84 10.72
CA TYR A 399 6.68 -15.06 10.76
C TYR A 399 8.17 -14.80 10.46
N PHE A 400 8.49 -13.91 9.51
CA PHE A 400 9.86 -13.67 9.07
C PHE A 400 10.77 -13.06 10.13
N ASN A 401 10.22 -12.34 11.12
CA ASN A 401 10.98 -11.75 12.23
C ASN A 401 10.49 -12.20 13.61
N LYS A 402 9.42 -13.00 13.68
CA LYS A 402 8.81 -13.58 14.88
C LYS A 402 8.41 -15.04 14.61
N PRO A 403 9.39 -15.98 14.69
CA PRO A 403 9.14 -17.40 14.37
C PRO A 403 8.04 -18.04 15.19
N GLU A 404 7.75 -17.56 16.40
CA GLU A 404 6.64 -17.97 17.25
C GLU A 404 5.26 -17.80 16.59
N LEU A 405 5.17 -16.99 15.52
CA LEU A 405 3.97 -16.77 14.72
C LEU A 405 3.82 -17.75 13.53
N ASP A 406 4.66 -18.78 13.41
CA ASP A 406 4.63 -19.69 12.24
C ASP A 406 3.26 -20.33 12.00
N SER A 407 2.54 -20.67 13.09
CA SER A 407 1.19 -21.23 13.02
C SER A 407 0.05 -20.20 13.00
N VAL A 408 0.38 -18.91 12.89
CA VAL A 408 -0.61 -17.82 12.92
C VAL A 408 -0.67 -17.19 11.54
N LEU A 409 -1.76 -17.48 10.82
CA LEU A 409 -1.98 -17.07 9.44
C LEU A 409 -3.07 -16.00 9.37
N ASP A 410 -3.06 -15.20 8.30
CA ASP A 410 -4.15 -14.30 7.95
C ASP A 410 -4.64 -13.44 9.13
N PHE A 411 -3.78 -12.55 9.64
CA PHE A 411 -4.26 -11.50 10.55
C PHE A 411 -5.23 -10.59 9.79
N ILE A 412 -6.48 -10.47 10.25
CA ILE A 412 -7.52 -9.74 9.53
C ILE A 412 -8.14 -8.58 10.32
N THR A 413 -7.94 -8.55 11.64
CA THR A 413 -8.48 -7.50 12.52
C THR A 413 -7.46 -7.11 13.59
N VAL A 414 -7.51 -5.85 14.04
CA VAL A 414 -6.62 -5.28 15.07
C VAL A 414 -7.37 -4.37 16.02
N ALA A 415 -6.92 -4.32 17.28
CA ALA A 415 -7.40 -3.36 18.28
C ALA A 415 -6.25 -2.91 19.18
N PHE A 416 -6.31 -1.68 19.69
CA PHE A 416 -5.40 -1.20 20.74
C PHE A 416 -6.05 -1.35 22.10
N ASP A 417 -5.30 -1.88 23.06
CA ASP A 417 -5.70 -1.89 24.46
C ASP A 417 -5.68 -0.45 25.01
N PRO A 418 -6.81 0.06 25.52
CA PRO A 418 -6.87 1.44 25.99
C PRO A 418 -6.00 1.74 27.23
N ASP A 419 -5.70 0.71 28.05
CA ASP A 419 -4.95 0.88 29.31
C ASP A 419 -3.44 0.88 29.09
N ASN A 420 -2.91 0.05 28.18
CA ASN A 420 -1.46 -0.17 28.03
C ASN A 420 -0.94 -0.03 26.59
N GLU A 421 -1.80 0.32 25.65
CA GLU A 421 -1.48 0.54 24.23
C GLU A 421 -0.91 -0.72 23.51
N SER A 422 -1.04 -1.92 24.11
CA SER A 422 -0.67 -3.16 23.42
C SER A 422 -1.61 -3.43 22.24
N ILE A 423 -1.08 -4.14 21.23
CA ILE A 423 -1.84 -4.47 20.03
C ILE A 423 -2.45 -5.85 20.23
N TRP A 424 -3.76 -5.93 20.04
CA TRP A 424 -4.48 -7.18 19.89
C TRP A 424 -4.79 -7.42 18.41
N ALA A 425 -4.47 -8.60 17.91
CA ALA A 425 -4.67 -8.94 16.51
C ALA A 425 -5.37 -10.29 16.38
N GLY A 426 -6.42 -10.33 15.58
CA GLY A 426 -7.19 -11.51 15.29
C GLY A 426 -6.72 -12.19 14.01
N SER A 427 -6.42 -13.48 14.11
CA SER A 427 -6.02 -14.35 13.01
C SER A 427 -7.18 -15.22 12.55
N TYR A 428 -7.32 -15.37 11.24
CA TYR A 428 -8.32 -16.26 10.64
C TYR A 428 -7.80 -17.70 10.55
N GLY A 429 -7.33 -18.24 11.68
CA GLY A 429 -6.82 -19.60 11.78
C GLY A 429 -5.90 -19.84 12.97
N GLY A 430 -5.17 -18.81 13.40
CA GLY A 430 -4.20 -18.88 14.49
C GLY A 430 -4.70 -18.42 15.86
N GLY A 431 -5.96 -17.96 15.97
CA GLY A 431 -6.53 -17.44 17.22
C GLY A 431 -6.32 -15.95 17.42
N LEU A 432 -6.22 -15.53 18.67
CA LEU A 432 -6.03 -14.13 19.08
C LEU A 432 -4.59 -13.93 19.58
N VAL A 433 -3.94 -12.88 19.13
CA VAL A 433 -2.55 -12.56 19.51
C VAL A 433 -2.52 -11.21 20.19
N ASN A 434 -1.80 -11.11 21.31
CA ASN A 434 -1.45 -9.84 21.95
C ASN A 434 0.05 -9.57 21.80
N PHE A 435 0.38 -8.37 21.30
CA PHE A 435 1.73 -7.86 21.17
C PHE A 435 1.94 -6.76 22.23
N SER A 436 2.68 -7.09 23.30
CA SER A 436 2.99 -6.18 24.40
C SER A 436 4.50 -5.94 24.46
N GLY A 437 4.97 -4.85 23.89
CA GLY A 437 6.41 -4.61 23.73
C GLY A 437 7.08 -5.68 22.87
N SER A 438 8.02 -6.43 23.49
CA SER A 438 8.69 -7.58 22.88
C SER A 438 7.90 -8.88 22.99
N ASP A 439 6.95 -8.94 23.92
CA ASP A 439 6.25 -10.17 24.30
C ASP A 439 5.06 -10.45 23.38
N ILE A 440 4.87 -11.73 23.05
CA ILE A 440 3.78 -12.20 22.23
C ILE A 440 3.02 -13.28 23.00
N SER A 441 1.71 -13.07 23.16
CA SER A 441 0.82 -14.05 23.78
C SER A 441 -0.22 -14.50 22.76
N ILE A 442 -0.39 -15.82 22.60
CA ILE A 442 -1.34 -16.41 21.66
C ILE A 442 -2.44 -17.12 22.44
N TYR A 443 -3.70 -16.77 22.16
CA TYR A 443 -4.89 -17.31 22.80
C TYR A 443 -5.66 -18.19 21.80
N LYS A 444 -5.90 -19.44 22.24
CA LYS A 444 -6.68 -20.46 21.51
C LYS A 444 -7.60 -21.17 22.51
N GLN A 445 -8.20 -22.31 22.09
CA GLN A 445 -9.13 -23.07 22.94
C GLN A 445 -8.50 -23.67 24.22
N ASN A 446 -7.19 -23.78 24.31
CA ASN A 446 -6.50 -24.35 25.47
C ASN A 446 -6.25 -23.33 26.60
N ASN A 447 -6.32 -22.05 26.34
CA ASN A 447 -6.02 -20.99 27.30
C ASN A 447 -7.03 -19.80 27.25
N SER A 448 -8.18 -20.02 26.61
CA SER A 448 -9.28 -19.04 26.52
C SER A 448 -10.61 -19.75 26.30
N THR A 449 -11.73 -19.00 26.19
CA THR A 449 -13.03 -19.55 25.80
C THR A 449 -13.24 -19.61 24.29
N LEU A 450 -12.22 -19.18 23.48
CA LEU A 450 -12.26 -19.28 22.04
C LEU A 450 -12.45 -20.73 21.58
N GLN A 451 -13.21 -20.89 20.51
CA GLN A 451 -13.54 -22.20 19.98
C GLN A 451 -13.06 -22.35 18.54
N ALA A 452 -12.60 -23.55 18.20
CA ALA A 452 -12.38 -23.89 16.81
C ALA A 452 -13.71 -24.07 16.07
N SER A 453 -13.69 -23.89 14.75
CA SER A 453 -14.84 -24.21 13.90
C SER A 453 -15.08 -25.73 13.91
N PRO A 454 -16.34 -26.23 14.02
CA PRO A 454 -16.63 -27.65 13.90
C PRO A 454 -16.16 -28.31 12.60
N SER A 455 -16.12 -27.54 11.52
CA SER A 455 -15.60 -27.96 10.20
C SER A 455 -14.08 -27.95 10.09
N ASP A 456 -13.39 -27.28 11.01
CA ASP A 456 -11.92 -27.15 11.04
C ASP A 456 -11.42 -27.10 12.51
N PRO A 457 -11.33 -28.25 13.20
CA PRO A 457 -11.07 -28.31 14.65
C PRO A 457 -9.69 -27.81 15.07
N LYS A 458 -8.77 -27.59 14.13
CA LYS A 458 -7.41 -27.07 14.41
C LYS A 458 -7.33 -25.55 14.32
N SER A 459 -8.37 -24.90 13.81
CA SER A 459 -8.35 -23.49 13.45
C SER A 459 -9.30 -22.68 14.34
N VAL A 460 -8.73 -21.76 15.10
CA VAL A 460 -9.48 -20.74 15.84
C VAL A 460 -9.49 -19.47 15.00
N ARG A 461 -10.68 -19.04 14.56
CA ARG A 461 -10.84 -17.91 13.64
C ARG A 461 -11.36 -16.69 14.38
N VAL A 462 -10.51 -15.68 14.51
CA VAL A 462 -10.87 -14.39 15.12
C VAL A 462 -11.01 -13.34 14.00
N SER A 463 -12.23 -12.82 13.83
CA SER A 463 -12.61 -12.01 12.67
C SER A 463 -13.08 -10.58 12.98
N GLY A 464 -13.17 -10.22 14.25
CA GLY A 464 -13.51 -8.87 14.70
C GLY A 464 -13.08 -8.63 16.12
N LEU A 465 -12.59 -7.43 16.42
CA LEU A 465 -12.11 -7.02 17.74
C LEU A 465 -12.60 -5.60 18.04
N TYR A 466 -13.07 -5.37 19.28
CA TYR A 466 -13.40 -4.04 19.74
C TYR A 466 -13.33 -3.95 21.27
N PHE A 467 -12.70 -2.89 21.81
CA PHE A 467 -12.76 -2.59 23.24
C PHE A 467 -13.98 -1.76 23.58
N ASP A 468 -14.74 -2.17 24.59
CA ASP A 468 -15.86 -1.39 25.13
C ASP A 468 -15.38 -0.27 26.08
N GLN A 469 -16.34 0.54 26.56
CA GLN A 469 -16.04 1.66 27.48
C GLN A 469 -15.51 1.20 28.86
N ASN A 470 -15.67 -0.08 29.20
CA ASN A 470 -15.18 -0.70 30.43
C ASN A 470 -13.82 -1.42 30.22
N ASN A 471 -13.19 -1.23 29.03
CA ASN A 471 -11.96 -1.89 28.63
C ASN A 471 -12.07 -3.42 28.55
N ASN A 472 -13.26 -3.98 28.28
CA ASN A 472 -13.42 -5.36 27.91
C ASN A 472 -13.20 -5.52 26.40
N LEU A 473 -12.45 -6.56 25.98
CA LEU A 473 -12.22 -6.87 24.58
C LEU A 473 -13.30 -7.82 24.06
N TRP A 474 -14.16 -7.32 23.18
CA TRP A 474 -15.14 -8.11 22.43
C TRP A 474 -14.50 -8.74 21.20
N ILE A 475 -14.86 -9.99 20.92
CA ILE A 475 -14.17 -10.83 19.93
C ILE A 475 -15.20 -11.61 19.13
N SER A 476 -15.18 -11.47 17.81
CA SER A 476 -15.91 -12.35 16.89
C SER A 476 -15.11 -13.61 16.63
N ASN A 477 -15.67 -14.76 17.03
CA ASN A 477 -15.09 -16.08 16.83
C ASN A 477 -15.84 -16.80 15.69
N TYR A 478 -15.39 -16.58 14.45
CA TYR A 478 -16.03 -17.11 13.23
C TYR A 478 -16.10 -18.64 13.22
N GLY A 479 -17.27 -19.15 12.89
CA GLY A 479 -17.51 -20.60 12.77
C GLY A 479 -17.72 -21.32 14.10
N ALA A 480 -17.59 -20.65 15.24
CA ALA A 480 -17.76 -21.23 16.58
C ALA A 480 -19.23 -21.25 17.01
N LYS A 481 -19.60 -22.19 17.88
CA LYS A 481 -20.95 -22.20 18.48
C LYS A 481 -21.18 -21.00 19.37
N LYS A 482 -20.22 -20.67 20.24
CA LYS A 482 -20.20 -19.41 20.98
C LYS A 482 -19.42 -18.41 20.13
N ASN A 483 -20.10 -17.79 19.19
CA ASN A 483 -19.50 -16.97 18.14
C ASN A 483 -19.19 -15.51 18.56
N LEU A 484 -19.71 -15.05 19.71
CA LEU A 484 -19.32 -13.80 20.35
C LEU A 484 -18.62 -14.09 21.67
N GLN A 485 -17.43 -13.56 21.86
CA GLN A 485 -16.61 -13.75 23.05
C GLN A 485 -16.27 -12.41 23.68
N VAL A 486 -16.04 -12.40 24.98
CA VAL A 486 -15.48 -11.24 25.69
C VAL A 486 -14.35 -11.68 26.60
N ARG A 487 -13.21 -10.99 26.49
CA ARG A 487 -12.16 -10.99 27.48
C ARG A 487 -12.34 -9.76 28.35
N LYS A 488 -12.73 -9.96 29.61
CA LYS A 488 -12.94 -8.87 30.53
C LYS A 488 -11.63 -8.18 30.91
N LYS A 489 -11.73 -6.96 31.41
CA LYS A 489 -10.57 -6.16 31.88
C LYS A 489 -9.73 -6.92 32.94
N ASP A 490 -10.36 -7.73 33.80
CA ASP A 490 -9.69 -8.57 34.81
C ASP A 490 -9.00 -9.80 34.23
N GLY A 491 -9.08 -10.02 32.93
CA GLY A 491 -8.49 -11.15 32.20
C GLY A 491 -9.37 -12.38 32.14
N THR A 492 -10.54 -12.41 32.79
CA THR A 492 -11.51 -13.53 32.68
C THR A 492 -12.25 -13.52 31.35
N TRP A 493 -12.78 -14.66 30.96
CA TRP A 493 -13.42 -14.85 29.66
C TRP A 493 -14.86 -15.31 29.78
N LYS A 494 -15.72 -14.85 28.85
CA LYS A 494 -17.07 -15.36 28.68
C LYS A 494 -17.45 -15.46 27.20
N GLY A 495 -18.17 -16.53 26.81
CA GLY A 495 -18.62 -16.72 25.44
C GLY A 495 -20.15 -16.75 25.36
N PHE A 496 -20.70 -16.10 24.33
CA PHE A 496 -22.12 -15.99 24.03
C PHE A 496 -22.43 -16.69 22.69
N SER A 497 -23.62 -17.25 22.59
CA SER A 497 -24.18 -17.76 21.33
C SER A 497 -25.23 -16.76 20.85
N ILE A 498 -25.08 -16.24 19.64
CA ILE A 498 -26.11 -15.37 19.04
C ILE A 498 -27.38 -16.24 18.82
N PRO A 499 -28.56 -15.81 19.32
CA PRO A 499 -29.76 -16.68 19.41
C PRO A 499 -30.56 -16.73 18.09
N PHE A 500 -29.90 -16.49 16.96
CA PHE A 500 -30.51 -16.52 15.61
C PHE A 500 -29.83 -17.59 14.76
N ALA A 501 -30.54 -18.08 13.74
CA ALA A 501 -29.93 -18.96 12.74
C ALA A 501 -28.89 -18.22 11.92
N ILE A 502 -27.67 -18.67 11.95
CA ILE A 502 -26.52 -18.04 11.28
C ILE A 502 -25.85 -19.07 10.38
N THR A 503 -25.81 -18.79 9.09
CA THR A 503 -25.07 -19.59 8.10
C THR A 503 -23.59 -19.67 8.52
N GLU A 504 -23.07 -20.88 8.71
CA GLU A 504 -21.68 -21.16 9.09
C GLU A 504 -21.23 -20.53 10.43
N ASN A 505 -22.13 -20.07 11.29
CA ASN A 505 -21.81 -19.24 12.46
C ASN A 505 -20.89 -18.05 12.09
N ALA A 506 -21.13 -17.48 10.92
CA ALA A 506 -20.29 -16.43 10.35
C ALA A 506 -20.49 -15.12 11.09
N VAL A 507 -19.45 -14.60 11.71
CA VAL A 507 -19.38 -13.30 12.39
C VAL A 507 -18.09 -12.59 11.98
N SER A 508 -18.11 -11.24 11.98
CA SER A 508 -16.93 -10.46 11.61
C SER A 508 -16.81 -9.18 12.43
N GLN A 509 -16.74 -8.01 11.82
CA GLN A 509 -16.49 -6.74 12.47
C GLN A 509 -17.42 -6.48 13.66
N ILE A 510 -16.87 -5.92 14.73
CA ILE A 510 -17.61 -5.46 15.94
C ILE A 510 -17.46 -3.97 16.09
N VAL A 511 -18.52 -3.31 16.53
CA VAL A 511 -18.51 -1.92 17.01
C VAL A 511 -19.34 -1.87 18.29
N VAL A 512 -18.91 -1.06 19.26
CA VAL A 512 -19.69 -0.79 20.47
C VAL A 512 -20.17 0.66 20.43
N ASP A 513 -21.47 0.87 20.65
CA ASP A 513 -22.07 2.20 20.65
C ASP A 513 -21.96 2.92 22.00
N ASP A 514 -22.51 4.13 22.08
CA ASP A 514 -22.45 4.97 23.28
C ASP A 514 -23.35 4.47 24.41
N LEU A 515 -24.29 3.56 24.13
CA LEU A 515 -25.12 2.85 25.08
C LEU A 515 -24.53 1.51 25.51
N ASN A 516 -23.30 1.23 25.14
CA ASN A 516 -22.58 -0.02 25.37
C ASN A 516 -23.27 -1.26 24.76
N GLN A 517 -24.00 -1.07 23.65
CA GLN A 517 -24.56 -2.15 22.85
C GLN A 517 -23.53 -2.63 21.84
N ILE A 518 -23.44 -3.93 21.65
CA ILE A 518 -22.45 -4.58 20.81
C ILE A 518 -23.08 -4.89 19.46
N TRP A 519 -22.54 -4.30 18.41
CA TRP A 519 -22.94 -4.50 17.02
C TRP A 519 -22.01 -5.47 16.35
N VAL A 520 -22.55 -6.54 15.76
CA VAL A 520 -21.78 -7.64 15.15
C VAL A 520 -22.23 -7.85 13.71
N VAL A 521 -21.34 -7.64 12.78
CA VAL A 521 -21.55 -7.95 11.36
C VAL A 521 -21.60 -9.46 11.19
N SER A 522 -22.60 -9.96 10.49
CA SER A 522 -22.68 -11.37 10.12
C SER A 522 -22.75 -11.51 8.60
N PRO A 523 -21.62 -11.88 7.96
CA PRO A 523 -21.55 -12.05 6.50
C PRO A 523 -22.41 -13.24 6.02
N LYS A 524 -22.43 -13.48 4.70
CA LYS A 524 -23.19 -14.55 4.04
C LYS A 524 -24.70 -14.42 4.18
N GLY A 525 -25.20 -13.17 4.15
CA GLY A 525 -26.65 -12.89 4.12
C GLY A 525 -27.34 -13.00 5.47
N ASN A 526 -26.59 -13.04 6.57
CA ASN A 526 -27.16 -13.15 7.92
C ASN A 526 -27.54 -11.78 8.54
N GLY A 527 -27.15 -10.66 7.93
CA GLY A 527 -27.49 -9.32 8.40
C GLY A 527 -26.56 -8.75 9.46
N LEU A 528 -27.10 -7.98 10.40
CA LEU A 528 -26.39 -7.31 11.48
C LEU A 528 -27.08 -7.61 12.80
N PHE A 529 -26.31 -7.97 13.82
CA PHE A 529 -26.84 -8.20 15.17
C PHE A 529 -26.49 -7.06 16.10
N CYS A 530 -27.45 -6.69 16.96
CA CYS A 530 -27.25 -5.80 18.09
C CYS A 530 -27.49 -6.60 19.37
N TYR A 531 -26.53 -6.56 20.29
CA TYR A 531 -26.58 -7.21 21.60
C TYR A 531 -26.47 -6.17 22.71
N ASN A 532 -27.40 -6.22 23.66
CA ASN A 532 -27.31 -5.47 24.90
C ASN A 532 -27.12 -6.46 26.06
N PRO A 533 -25.93 -6.46 26.71
CA PRO A 533 -25.60 -7.41 27.77
C PRO A 533 -26.25 -7.10 29.12
N GLY A 534 -27.16 -6.12 29.19
CA GLY A 534 -27.74 -5.69 30.45
C GLY A 534 -26.72 -5.05 31.40
N ALA A 535 -27.00 -5.18 32.69
CA ALA A 535 -26.17 -4.56 33.74
C ALA A 535 -24.94 -5.40 34.13
N ASN A 536 -24.96 -6.70 33.88
CA ASN A 536 -23.92 -7.63 34.32
C ASN A 536 -23.62 -8.68 33.24
N LEU A 537 -22.40 -8.66 32.75
CA LEU A 537 -21.92 -9.61 31.76
C LEU A 537 -22.03 -11.09 32.19
N ASP A 538 -22.06 -11.39 33.49
CA ASP A 538 -22.15 -12.78 34.02
C ASP A 538 -23.60 -13.28 34.14
N ALA A 539 -24.57 -12.37 34.22
CA ALA A 539 -26.01 -12.72 34.15
C ALA A 539 -26.46 -12.68 32.67
N THR A 540 -27.38 -13.54 32.29
CA THR A 540 -27.93 -13.59 30.92
C THR A 540 -29.44 -13.38 30.91
N SER A 541 -30.04 -13.12 32.06
CA SER A 541 -31.49 -12.99 32.22
C SER A 541 -32.05 -11.66 31.67
N ASP A 542 -31.19 -10.65 31.56
CA ASP A 542 -31.48 -9.32 31.03
C ASP A 542 -30.87 -9.07 29.65
N ASP A 543 -30.21 -10.08 29.08
CA ASP A 543 -29.66 -10.02 27.74
C ASP A 543 -30.75 -9.75 26.69
N LYS A 544 -30.49 -8.80 25.78
CA LYS A 544 -31.39 -8.47 24.67
C LYS A 544 -30.67 -8.56 23.34
N TRP A 545 -31.34 -9.14 22.36
CA TRP A 545 -30.80 -9.35 21.03
C TRP A 545 -31.77 -8.82 19.96
N LYS A 546 -31.24 -8.20 18.93
CA LYS A 546 -31.99 -7.76 17.75
C LYS A 546 -31.20 -8.18 16.51
N ASN A 547 -31.91 -8.71 15.51
CA ASN A 547 -31.38 -8.95 14.17
C ASN A 547 -31.90 -7.87 13.23
N TYR A 548 -31.02 -7.32 12.39
CA TYR A 548 -31.31 -6.36 11.34
C TYR A 548 -31.12 -7.02 9.98
N LEU A 549 -32.18 -7.00 9.19
CA LEU A 549 -32.25 -7.57 7.84
C LEU A 549 -32.81 -6.51 6.85
N ALA A 550 -32.85 -6.86 5.59
CA ALA A 550 -33.51 -6.06 4.57
C ALA A 550 -35.04 -6.09 4.74
N GLY A 551 -35.70 -5.00 4.38
CA GLY A 551 -37.14 -4.85 4.41
C GLY A 551 -37.64 -4.12 5.66
N ASN A 552 -38.67 -3.30 5.44
CA ASN A 552 -39.31 -2.48 6.46
C ASN A 552 -39.88 -3.34 7.61
N GLY A 553 -39.64 -2.94 8.85
CA GLY A 553 -39.99 -3.69 10.06
C GLY A 553 -39.02 -4.80 10.42
N ASN A 554 -38.06 -5.18 9.54
CA ASN A 554 -37.02 -6.14 9.78
C ASN A 554 -35.64 -5.52 10.02
N GLY A 555 -35.58 -4.19 10.11
CA GLY A 555 -34.33 -3.42 10.23
C GLY A 555 -34.05 -2.52 9.04
N ASN A 556 -34.74 -2.71 7.92
CA ASN A 556 -34.70 -1.88 6.69
C ASN A 556 -33.29 -1.68 6.12
N LEU A 557 -32.41 -2.70 6.21
CA LEU A 557 -31.11 -2.65 5.56
C LEU A 557 -31.25 -2.70 4.02
N PRO A 558 -30.32 -2.11 3.24
CA PRO A 558 -30.33 -2.22 1.78
C PRO A 558 -30.19 -3.68 1.29
N SER A 559 -29.47 -4.51 2.06
CA SER A 559 -29.24 -5.94 1.78
C SER A 559 -28.91 -6.69 3.08
N ASN A 560 -29.15 -8.00 3.09
CA ASN A 560 -28.71 -8.87 4.17
C ASN A 560 -27.18 -9.16 4.14
N ASN A 561 -26.49 -8.86 3.04
CA ASN A 561 -25.03 -8.98 2.93
C ASN A 561 -24.36 -7.74 3.52
N VAL A 562 -24.28 -7.67 4.84
CA VAL A 562 -23.58 -6.59 5.54
C VAL A 562 -22.07 -6.86 5.44
N THR A 563 -21.31 -5.85 5.02
CA THR A 563 -19.87 -5.93 4.75
C THR A 563 -19.02 -5.18 5.77
N CYS A 564 -19.55 -4.07 6.30
CA CYS A 564 -18.86 -3.25 7.29
C CYS A 564 -19.86 -2.38 8.08
N ILE A 565 -19.41 -1.91 9.25
CA ILE A 565 -20.15 -0.93 10.07
C ILE A 565 -19.20 0.13 10.61
N ALA A 566 -19.72 1.31 10.90
CA ALA A 566 -18.98 2.37 11.59
C ALA A 566 -19.90 3.17 12.49
N LYS A 567 -19.44 3.55 13.69
CA LYS A 567 -20.12 4.52 14.55
C LYS A 567 -19.65 5.93 14.18
N ASP A 568 -20.57 6.83 13.95
CA ASP A 568 -20.25 8.23 13.66
C ASP A 568 -20.17 9.09 14.95
N LYS A 569 -19.84 10.37 14.80
CA LYS A 569 -19.69 11.29 15.96
C LYS A 569 -21.01 11.73 16.59
N ASN A 570 -22.13 11.43 15.94
CA ASN A 570 -23.47 11.61 16.51
C ASN A 570 -23.95 10.35 17.25
N GLY A 571 -23.11 9.29 17.27
CA GLY A 571 -23.44 7.99 17.84
C GLY A 571 -24.20 7.06 16.88
N PHE A 572 -24.51 7.48 15.64
CA PHE A 572 -25.26 6.68 14.68
C PHE A 572 -24.42 5.53 14.13
N ILE A 573 -25.06 4.40 13.84
CA ILE A 573 -24.44 3.25 13.22
C ILE A 573 -24.66 3.26 11.71
N TRP A 574 -23.60 3.46 10.96
CA TRP A 574 -23.57 3.37 9.51
C TRP A 574 -23.30 1.92 9.10
N VAL A 575 -24.16 1.38 8.26
CA VAL A 575 -24.14 -0.04 7.84
C VAL A 575 -23.89 -0.09 6.34
N GLY A 576 -22.71 -0.59 5.95
CA GLY A 576 -22.37 -0.85 4.56
C GLY A 576 -22.81 -2.26 4.15
N THR A 577 -23.39 -2.38 2.97
CA THR A 577 -23.84 -3.64 2.39
C THR A 577 -23.30 -3.81 0.97
N ASP A 578 -23.58 -4.93 0.32
CA ASP A 578 -23.30 -5.14 -1.10
C ASP A 578 -24.23 -4.34 -2.04
N ARG A 579 -25.20 -3.60 -1.48
CA ARG A 579 -26.18 -2.79 -2.24
C ARG A 579 -26.44 -1.42 -1.61
N GLY A 580 -25.40 -0.79 -1.06
CA GLY A 580 -25.51 0.56 -0.49
C GLY A 580 -25.44 0.62 1.02
N ILE A 581 -25.96 1.72 1.59
CA ILE A 581 -25.79 2.10 2.99
C ILE A 581 -27.15 2.26 3.68
N GLY A 582 -27.22 1.77 4.93
CA GLY A 582 -28.27 2.09 5.90
C GLY A 582 -27.67 2.83 7.10
N ILE A 583 -28.45 3.69 7.76
CA ILE A 583 -28.05 4.46 8.95
C ILE A 583 -29.04 4.22 10.08
N ILE A 584 -28.58 3.64 11.19
CA ILE A 584 -29.41 3.40 12.38
C ILE A 584 -29.17 4.56 13.34
N GLN A 585 -30.24 5.35 13.63
CA GLN A 585 -30.13 6.59 14.38
C GLN A 585 -30.82 6.55 15.76
N CYS A 586 -31.77 5.64 15.97
CA CYS A 586 -32.64 5.54 17.14
C CYS A 586 -32.18 4.48 18.14
N LEU A 587 -30.88 4.49 18.53
CA LEU A 587 -30.25 3.42 19.31
C LEU A 587 -30.92 3.14 20.68
N SER A 588 -31.53 4.13 21.31
CA SER A 588 -32.30 3.96 22.55
C SER A 588 -33.55 3.12 22.38
N ASP A 589 -34.12 3.05 21.18
CA ASP A 589 -35.40 2.45 20.91
C ASP A 589 -35.36 1.04 20.31
N ILE A 590 -34.14 0.52 20.09
CA ILE A 590 -33.88 -0.79 19.45
C ILE A 590 -34.69 -1.94 20.10
N PHE A 591 -34.77 -1.93 21.43
CA PHE A 591 -35.41 -2.96 22.22
C PHE A 591 -36.80 -2.53 22.78
N ASN A 592 -37.28 -1.37 22.36
CA ASN A 592 -38.60 -0.85 22.69
C ASN A 592 -39.64 -1.28 21.64
N GLY A 593 -40.92 -1.22 21.97
CA GLY A 593 -41.99 -1.69 21.09
C GLY A 593 -42.14 -0.93 19.76
N ALA A 594 -41.61 0.29 19.65
CA ALA A 594 -41.55 1.04 18.40
C ALA A 594 -40.52 0.53 17.40
N GLY A 595 -39.47 -0.16 17.89
CA GLY A 595 -38.35 -0.62 17.07
C GLY A 595 -37.50 0.55 16.54
N CYS A 596 -36.48 0.21 15.76
CA CYS A 596 -35.54 1.17 15.14
C CYS A 596 -35.04 0.60 13.81
N ASP A 597 -35.67 0.99 12.72
CA ASP A 597 -35.23 0.61 11.37
C ASP A 597 -34.15 1.56 10.83
N ALA A 598 -33.33 1.08 9.95
CA ALA A 598 -32.30 1.90 9.28
C ALA A 598 -32.93 2.89 8.31
N LEU A 599 -32.43 4.12 8.32
CA LEU A 599 -32.69 5.14 7.30
C LEU A 599 -31.81 4.81 6.06
N LEU A 600 -32.44 4.83 4.89
CA LEU A 600 -31.71 4.71 3.62
C LEU A 600 -31.46 6.14 3.10
N PRO A 601 -30.20 6.63 3.09
CA PRO A 601 -29.90 8.00 2.71
C PRO A 601 -30.14 8.25 1.22
N ILE A 602 -30.71 9.41 0.91
CA ILE A 602 -30.96 9.87 -0.46
C ILE A 602 -29.99 11.00 -0.78
N VAL A 603 -29.28 10.87 -1.87
CA VAL A 603 -28.44 11.93 -2.43
C VAL A 603 -29.12 12.53 -3.64
N GLN A 604 -29.11 13.86 -3.69
CA GLN A 604 -29.58 14.59 -4.88
C GLN A 604 -28.37 14.94 -5.74
N GLN A 605 -28.38 14.48 -6.98
CA GLN A 605 -27.37 14.81 -7.98
C GLN A 605 -28.11 15.46 -9.18
N ASP A 606 -27.85 16.75 -9.39
CA ASP A 606 -28.55 17.58 -10.38
C ASP A 606 -30.08 17.54 -10.24
N ARG A 607 -30.79 16.92 -11.20
CA ARG A 607 -32.25 16.79 -11.25
C ARG A 607 -32.76 15.44 -10.75
N PHE A 608 -31.86 14.53 -10.36
CA PHE A 608 -32.20 13.18 -9.92
C PHE A 608 -31.89 13.01 -8.43
N ALA A 609 -32.83 12.39 -7.73
CA ALA A 609 -32.60 11.92 -6.37
C ALA A 609 -32.59 10.39 -6.38
N GLY A 610 -31.63 9.79 -5.70
CA GLY A 610 -31.47 8.34 -5.61
C GLY A 610 -30.91 7.92 -4.27
N LEU A 611 -31.06 6.64 -3.94
CA LEU A 611 -30.42 6.06 -2.76
C LEU A 611 -28.91 6.13 -2.90
N LEU A 612 -28.26 6.58 -1.82
CA LEU A 612 -26.81 6.69 -1.79
C LEU A 612 -26.15 5.31 -1.98
N PHE A 613 -25.30 5.18 -2.99
CA PHE A 613 -24.60 3.94 -3.36
C PHE A 613 -25.51 2.75 -3.68
N HIS A 614 -26.74 3.01 -4.19
CA HIS A 614 -27.57 1.92 -4.72
C HIS A 614 -26.76 1.10 -5.74
N ASP A 615 -26.76 -0.21 -5.58
CA ASP A 615 -26.00 -1.18 -6.41
C ASP A 615 -24.46 -1.13 -6.26
N GLU A 616 -23.92 -0.36 -5.28
CA GLU A 616 -22.50 -0.35 -4.95
C GLU A 616 -22.17 -1.28 -3.76
N THR A 617 -21.13 -2.07 -3.89
CA THR A 617 -20.59 -2.85 -2.77
C THR A 617 -19.72 -1.96 -1.88
N ILE A 618 -20.18 -1.68 -0.68
CA ILE A 618 -19.42 -0.96 0.34
C ILE A 618 -18.43 -1.90 0.99
N ARG A 619 -17.16 -1.53 1.05
CA ARG A 619 -16.08 -2.33 1.65
C ARG A 619 -15.63 -1.83 3.00
N SER A 620 -15.67 -0.52 3.20
CA SER A 620 -15.19 0.14 4.41
C SER A 620 -15.85 1.50 4.58
N ILE A 621 -16.10 1.88 5.83
CA ILE A 621 -16.58 3.21 6.22
C ILE A 621 -15.66 3.72 7.32
N ALA A 622 -15.08 4.90 7.14
CA ALA A 622 -14.29 5.58 8.17
C ALA A 622 -14.80 7.00 8.38
N VAL A 623 -14.94 7.39 9.65
CA VAL A 623 -15.52 8.69 10.05
C VAL A 623 -14.39 9.65 10.38
N ASP A 624 -14.34 10.81 9.72
CA ASP A 624 -13.34 11.82 10.00
C ASP A 624 -13.74 12.78 11.15
N ALA A 625 -12.83 13.66 11.49
CA ALA A 625 -13.00 14.58 12.60
C ALA A 625 -14.17 15.59 12.41
N ALA A 626 -14.56 15.85 11.17
CA ALA A 626 -15.72 16.68 10.81
C ALA A 626 -17.01 15.87 10.63
N ASN A 627 -17.04 14.63 11.12
CA ASN A 627 -18.15 13.68 10.97
C ASN A 627 -18.52 13.34 9.51
N ARG A 628 -17.60 13.62 8.54
CA ARG A 628 -17.77 13.18 7.15
C ARG A 628 -17.38 11.70 7.06
N LYS A 629 -17.90 10.98 6.06
CA LYS A 629 -17.65 9.55 5.91
C LYS A 629 -16.83 9.29 4.66
N TRP A 630 -15.65 8.70 4.85
CA TRP A 630 -14.87 8.12 3.79
C TRP A 630 -15.35 6.70 3.54
N ILE A 631 -15.77 6.43 2.32
CA ILE A 631 -16.44 5.19 1.92
C ILE A 631 -15.64 4.53 0.82
N GLY A 632 -15.08 3.36 1.11
CA GLY A 632 -14.40 2.50 0.16
C GLY A 632 -15.37 1.52 -0.49
N THR A 633 -15.31 1.43 -1.81
CA THR A 633 -16.14 0.54 -2.63
C THR A 633 -15.28 -0.31 -3.56
N LYS A 634 -15.89 -1.12 -4.42
CA LYS A 634 -15.21 -1.79 -5.55
C LYS A 634 -14.85 -0.83 -6.69
N ASN A 635 -15.44 0.39 -6.71
CA ASN A 635 -15.34 1.35 -7.81
C ASN A 635 -14.67 2.67 -7.39
N GLY A 636 -13.89 2.65 -6.30
CA GLY A 636 -13.15 3.80 -5.80
C GLY A 636 -13.46 4.16 -4.36
N VAL A 637 -13.06 5.36 -3.98
CA VAL A 637 -13.29 5.92 -2.65
C VAL A 637 -14.05 7.24 -2.74
N TRP A 638 -14.94 7.43 -1.79
CA TRP A 638 -15.85 8.57 -1.75
C TRP A 638 -15.73 9.28 -0.40
N LEU A 639 -15.83 10.60 -0.39
CA LEU A 639 -16.06 11.37 0.82
C LEU A 639 -17.45 11.98 0.74
N VAL A 640 -18.31 11.66 1.70
CA VAL A 640 -19.66 12.22 1.81
C VAL A 640 -19.78 13.14 3.02
N SER A 641 -20.73 14.08 2.94
CA SER A 641 -21.08 14.99 4.01
C SER A 641 -21.53 14.26 5.28
N PRO A 642 -21.56 14.95 6.45
CA PRO A 642 -21.99 14.35 7.71
C PRO A 642 -23.36 13.67 7.63
N ASP A 643 -24.29 14.27 6.90
CA ASP A 643 -25.69 13.84 6.79
C ASP A 643 -25.98 13.00 5.53
N ALA A 644 -24.94 12.62 4.78
CA ALA A 644 -25.02 11.84 3.53
C ALA A 644 -25.78 12.52 2.36
N ASP A 645 -26.00 13.83 2.43
CA ASP A 645 -26.75 14.59 1.42
C ASP A 645 -25.89 15.04 0.24
N LYS A 646 -24.54 15.02 0.39
CA LYS A 646 -23.57 15.47 -0.63
C LYS A 646 -22.36 14.57 -0.75
N ILE A 647 -21.91 14.37 -2.00
CA ILE A 647 -20.60 13.81 -2.32
C ILE A 647 -19.60 14.97 -2.40
N ILE A 648 -18.51 14.89 -1.61
CA ILE A 648 -17.46 15.92 -1.52
C ILE A 648 -16.30 15.55 -2.43
N TYR A 649 -15.84 14.29 -2.38
CA TYR A 649 -14.79 13.74 -3.23
C TYR A 649 -15.21 12.38 -3.81
N GLN A 650 -14.73 12.12 -5.00
CA GLN A 650 -14.73 10.80 -5.62
C GLN A 650 -13.34 10.58 -6.23
N PHE A 651 -12.61 9.57 -5.74
CA PHE A 651 -11.32 9.19 -6.25
C PHE A 651 -11.37 7.80 -6.86
N THR A 652 -10.83 7.70 -8.08
CA THR A 652 -10.60 6.45 -8.80
C THR A 652 -9.14 6.40 -9.25
N SER A 653 -8.68 5.24 -9.70
CA SER A 653 -7.33 5.07 -10.25
C SER A 653 -7.09 5.89 -11.52
N GLU A 654 -8.16 6.32 -12.21
CA GLU A 654 -8.12 7.11 -13.44
C GLU A 654 -8.03 8.61 -13.18
N ASN A 655 -8.62 9.10 -12.06
CA ASN A 655 -8.66 10.54 -11.75
C ASN A 655 -7.75 10.95 -10.58
N SER A 656 -7.03 9.99 -9.98
CA SER A 656 -6.19 10.22 -8.81
C SER A 656 -5.05 9.20 -8.72
N PRO A 657 -4.04 9.42 -7.84
CA PRO A 657 -3.02 8.42 -7.52
C PRO A 657 -3.51 7.19 -6.73
N LEU A 658 -4.82 6.99 -6.59
CA LEU A 658 -5.36 5.77 -5.99
C LEU A 658 -4.81 4.53 -6.71
N LEU A 659 -4.31 3.55 -5.96
CA LEU A 659 -3.60 2.41 -6.55
C LEU A 659 -4.55 1.40 -7.23
N SER A 660 -5.78 1.29 -6.74
CA SER A 660 -6.83 0.44 -7.34
C SER A 660 -8.20 0.95 -6.91
N ASN A 661 -9.20 0.74 -7.76
CA ASN A 661 -10.59 1.08 -7.45
C ASN A 661 -11.20 0.18 -6.36
N ASP A 662 -10.68 -1.05 -6.18
CA ASP A 662 -11.13 -1.95 -5.11
C ASP A 662 -10.49 -1.56 -3.77
N VAL A 663 -11.15 -0.67 -3.04
CA VAL A 663 -10.71 -0.12 -1.74
C VAL A 663 -11.24 -1.00 -0.62
N LYS A 664 -10.36 -1.78 0.01
CA LYS A 664 -10.70 -2.79 1.04
C LYS A 664 -10.95 -2.19 2.40
N LYS A 665 -10.04 -1.31 2.86
CA LYS A 665 -10.07 -0.71 4.20
C LYS A 665 -9.61 0.75 4.15
N ILE A 666 -10.10 1.53 5.11
CA ILE A 666 -9.77 2.96 5.28
C ILE A 666 -9.44 3.21 6.74
N ALA A 667 -8.36 3.94 6.99
CA ALA A 667 -8.02 4.47 8.32
C ALA A 667 -7.63 5.95 8.22
N ILE A 668 -7.90 6.71 9.27
CA ILE A 668 -7.67 8.16 9.29
C ILE A 668 -6.75 8.49 10.46
N ASN A 669 -5.64 9.19 10.18
CA ASN A 669 -4.82 9.75 11.23
C ASN A 669 -5.57 10.94 11.88
N PRO A 670 -5.97 10.85 13.14
CA PRO A 670 -6.78 11.88 13.77
C PRO A 670 -6.05 13.23 13.90
N ASN A 671 -4.73 13.17 14.08
CA ASN A 671 -3.91 14.36 14.31
C ASN A 671 -3.53 15.08 13.03
N THR A 672 -3.30 14.32 11.95
CA THR A 672 -2.89 14.90 10.68
C THR A 672 -4.06 15.05 9.69
N GLY A 673 -5.12 14.25 9.81
CA GLY A 673 -6.20 14.14 8.82
C GLY A 673 -5.75 13.44 7.54
N GLU A 674 -4.61 12.72 7.57
CA GLU A 674 -4.18 11.86 6.48
C GLU A 674 -5.02 10.59 6.48
N VAL A 675 -5.61 10.26 5.33
CA VAL A 675 -6.50 9.13 5.13
C VAL A 675 -5.74 8.06 4.36
N PHE A 676 -5.65 6.88 4.94
CA PHE A 676 -4.98 5.72 4.36
C PHE A 676 -6.01 4.79 3.72
N PHE A 677 -5.71 4.34 2.51
CA PHE A 677 -6.53 3.42 1.73
C PHE A 677 -5.74 2.15 1.48
N ALA A 678 -6.18 1.02 2.04
CA ALA A 678 -5.71 -0.29 1.63
C ALA A 678 -6.54 -0.73 0.42
N THR A 679 -5.88 -0.92 -0.70
CA THR A 679 -6.47 -1.36 -1.96
C THR A 679 -6.00 -2.77 -2.31
N SER A 680 -6.57 -3.38 -3.34
CA SER A 680 -6.07 -4.68 -3.85
C SER A 680 -4.61 -4.62 -4.32
N ASN A 681 -4.06 -3.43 -4.57
CA ASN A 681 -2.74 -3.22 -5.14
C ASN A 681 -1.76 -2.52 -4.18
N GLY A 682 -2.08 -2.45 -2.90
CA GLY A 682 -1.23 -1.84 -1.86
C GLY A 682 -1.90 -0.67 -1.15
N ILE A 683 -1.13 -0.01 -0.30
CA ILE A 683 -1.59 1.10 0.53
C ILE A 683 -1.16 2.44 -0.10
N CYS A 684 -2.07 3.40 -0.13
CA CYS A 684 -1.77 4.81 -0.40
C CYS A 684 -2.48 5.71 0.61
N SER A 685 -2.07 6.96 0.71
CA SER A 685 -2.71 7.93 1.59
C SER A 685 -2.93 9.27 0.89
N PHE A 686 -3.96 9.98 1.38
CA PHE A 686 -4.35 11.30 0.93
C PHE A 686 -4.47 12.26 2.11
N ARG A 687 -3.84 13.42 2.03
CA ARG A 687 -3.91 14.43 3.06
C ARG A 687 -5.23 15.22 2.96
N SER A 688 -6.20 14.86 3.82
CA SER A 688 -7.50 15.50 3.89
C SER A 688 -7.49 16.78 4.75
N THR A 689 -8.64 17.42 4.82
CA THR A 689 -8.83 18.73 5.43
C THR A 689 -9.28 18.69 6.89
N ALA A 690 -9.74 17.55 7.43
CA ALA A 690 -10.26 17.45 8.79
C ALA A 690 -9.23 16.83 9.75
N THR A 691 -9.08 17.39 10.95
CA THR A 691 -8.26 16.83 12.05
C THR A 691 -9.06 16.86 13.34
N GLU A 692 -8.71 16.02 14.32
CA GLU A 692 -9.36 16.09 15.64
C GLU A 692 -9.20 17.46 16.28
N GLY A 693 -10.25 17.88 17.00
CA GLY A 693 -10.27 19.14 17.73
C GLY A 693 -9.37 19.13 18.96
N SER A 694 -8.70 20.25 19.20
CA SER A 694 -7.95 20.46 20.43
C SER A 694 -8.91 20.82 21.59
N VAL A 695 -8.46 20.59 22.82
CA VAL A 695 -9.22 20.98 24.02
C VAL A 695 -9.39 22.50 24.10
N ASN A 696 -8.43 23.26 23.57
CA ASN A 696 -8.47 24.74 23.54
C ASN A 696 -7.67 25.26 22.33
N ASN A 697 -7.79 26.56 22.05
CA ASN A 697 -7.15 27.25 20.93
C ASN A 697 -5.77 27.87 21.29
N ASN A 698 -5.04 27.34 22.28
CA ASN A 698 -3.79 27.95 22.76
C ASN A 698 -2.56 27.63 21.90
N LYS A 699 -2.61 26.56 21.07
CA LYS A 699 -1.51 26.09 20.23
C LYS A 699 -1.90 26.09 18.76
N VAL A 700 -2.45 27.19 18.27
CA VAL A 700 -2.87 27.31 16.88
C VAL A 700 -1.65 27.54 15.98
N LEU A 701 -1.51 26.71 14.96
CA LEU A 701 -0.45 26.75 13.97
C LEU A 701 -1.05 27.03 12.59
N VAL A 702 -0.31 27.80 11.77
CA VAL A 702 -0.66 28.07 10.37
C VAL A 702 0.44 27.49 9.47
N PHE A 703 0.02 26.80 8.42
CA PHE A 703 0.96 26.24 7.43
C PHE A 703 0.39 26.34 6.00
N PRO A 704 1.23 26.80 5.03
CA PRO A 704 2.54 27.42 5.22
C PRO A 704 2.44 28.78 5.89
N ASN A 705 3.45 29.17 6.66
CA ASN A 705 3.55 30.52 7.23
C ASN A 705 5.04 30.87 7.44
N PRO A 706 5.60 31.81 6.66
CA PRO A 706 4.96 32.64 5.65
C PRO A 706 4.41 31.85 4.45
N VAL A 707 3.35 32.37 3.82
CA VAL A 707 2.82 31.86 2.54
C VAL A 707 3.74 32.42 1.44
N PRO A 708 4.44 31.56 0.67
CA PRO A 708 5.42 32.03 -0.32
C PRO A 708 4.75 32.61 -1.57
N PRO A 709 5.48 33.39 -2.37
CA PRO A 709 5.00 33.90 -3.65
C PRO A 709 4.52 32.79 -4.57
N GLY A 710 3.41 33.02 -5.27
CA GLY A 710 2.86 32.05 -6.23
C GLY A 710 2.20 30.81 -5.60
N TYR A 711 2.09 30.75 -4.29
CA TYR A 711 1.41 29.64 -3.62
C TYR A 711 -0.08 29.64 -3.94
N ASN A 712 -0.55 28.55 -4.54
CA ASN A 712 -1.96 28.31 -4.88
C ASN A 712 -2.59 27.16 -4.10
N GLY A 713 -1.85 26.61 -3.14
CA GLY A 713 -2.34 25.54 -2.27
C GLY A 713 -3.20 26.07 -1.11
N THR A 714 -3.66 25.16 -0.29
CA THR A 714 -4.49 25.44 0.88
C THR A 714 -3.64 25.88 2.08
N ILE A 715 -4.01 26.99 2.72
CA ILE A 715 -3.46 27.43 3.99
C ILE A 715 -4.23 26.74 5.09
N ALA A 716 -3.56 25.94 5.92
CA ALA A 716 -4.15 25.23 7.04
C ALA A 716 -3.96 26.00 8.35
N ILE A 717 -5.03 26.14 9.12
CA ILE A 717 -5.04 26.70 10.49
C ILE A 717 -5.41 25.56 11.41
N ARG A 718 -4.46 25.03 12.19
CA ARG A 718 -4.58 23.77 12.96
C ARG A 718 -4.50 24.03 14.46
N GLY A 719 -4.96 23.05 15.26
CA GLY A 719 -4.94 23.14 16.74
C GLY A 719 -6.12 23.94 17.27
N LEU A 720 -7.19 23.98 16.50
CA LEU A 720 -8.47 24.61 16.87
C LEU A 720 -9.32 23.66 17.70
N THR A 721 -10.25 24.21 18.48
CA THR A 721 -11.34 23.45 19.07
C THR A 721 -12.28 22.95 17.96
N ASN A 722 -13.02 21.88 18.25
CA ASN A 722 -13.93 21.29 17.26
C ASN A 722 -14.94 22.32 16.74
N ASN A 723 -15.09 22.40 15.40
CA ASN A 723 -16.04 23.28 14.71
C ASN A 723 -15.90 24.79 15.02
N ALA A 724 -14.71 25.23 15.46
CA ALA A 724 -14.44 26.63 15.80
C ALA A 724 -14.73 27.60 14.66
N LEU A 725 -15.33 28.75 14.95
CA LEU A 725 -15.52 29.82 13.98
C LEU A 725 -14.25 30.63 13.83
N VAL A 726 -13.63 30.60 12.66
CA VAL A 726 -12.37 31.27 12.34
C VAL A 726 -12.63 32.49 11.46
N LYS A 727 -12.15 33.65 11.89
CA LYS A 727 -12.16 34.90 11.14
C LYS A 727 -10.73 35.30 10.77
N ILE A 728 -10.53 35.70 9.53
CA ILE A 728 -9.26 36.22 9.02
C ILE A 728 -9.49 37.69 8.72
N ALA A 729 -8.71 38.56 9.34
CA ALA A 729 -8.85 40.00 9.24
C ALA A 729 -7.52 40.68 8.92
N GLU A 730 -7.57 41.86 8.31
CA GLU A 730 -6.43 42.77 8.19
C GLU A 730 -6.02 43.34 9.56
N LEU A 731 -4.86 43.98 9.62
CA LEU A 731 -4.38 44.63 10.86
C LEU A 731 -5.30 45.75 11.37
N ASN A 732 -6.06 46.39 10.48
CA ASN A 732 -7.06 47.41 10.80
C ASN A 732 -8.38 46.82 11.34
N GLY A 733 -8.49 45.47 11.42
CA GLY A 733 -9.66 44.76 11.86
C GLY A 733 -10.72 44.46 10.79
N GLN A 734 -10.48 44.84 9.53
CA GLN A 734 -11.36 44.54 8.41
C GLN A 734 -11.42 43.04 8.15
N LEU A 735 -12.62 42.45 8.16
CA LEU A 735 -12.83 41.03 7.90
C LEU A 735 -12.55 40.72 6.42
N VAL A 736 -11.66 39.76 6.18
CA VAL A 736 -11.26 39.29 4.85
C VAL A 736 -11.98 38.00 4.48
N TYR A 737 -12.02 37.05 5.42
CA TYR A 737 -12.61 35.73 5.22
C TYR A 737 -13.08 35.14 6.54
N GLN A 738 -14.09 34.28 6.48
CA GLN A 738 -14.58 33.54 7.64
C GLN A 738 -14.92 32.11 7.24
N THR A 739 -14.57 31.16 8.09
CA THR A 739 -14.84 29.74 7.87
C THR A 739 -15.05 29.04 9.22
N ARG A 740 -15.54 27.81 9.17
CA ARG A 740 -15.58 26.92 10.34
C ARG A 740 -14.49 25.85 10.22
N ALA A 741 -13.95 25.45 11.36
CA ALA A 741 -13.01 24.35 11.44
C ALA A 741 -13.72 23.03 11.09
N LEU A 742 -13.03 22.20 10.31
CA LEU A 742 -13.39 20.81 10.04
C LEU A 742 -12.73 19.94 11.13
N GLY A 743 -13.49 19.66 12.21
CA GLY A 743 -12.86 19.21 13.45
C GLY A 743 -11.99 20.33 14.03
N GLY A 744 -10.70 20.09 14.18
CA GLY A 744 -9.70 21.03 14.73
C GLY A 744 -8.89 21.81 13.69
N GLN A 745 -9.25 21.79 12.41
CA GLN A 745 -8.52 22.47 11.33
C GLN A 745 -9.46 23.31 10.47
N ALA A 746 -9.15 24.60 10.29
CA ALA A 746 -9.77 25.43 9.28
C ALA A 746 -8.85 25.55 8.05
N ILE A 747 -9.45 25.75 6.89
CA ILE A 747 -8.73 25.91 5.63
C ILE A 747 -9.07 27.25 4.98
N TRP A 748 -8.08 27.85 4.33
CA TRP A 748 -8.20 29.09 3.58
C TRP A 748 -7.37 29.02 2.31
N ASP A 749 -7.89 29.48 1.20
CA ASP A 749 -7.22 29.49 -0.11
C ASP A 749 -6.42 30.80 -0.39
N GLY A 750 -6.38 31.71 0.60
CA GLY A 750 -5.75 33.02 0.46
C GLY A 750 -6.57 34.01 -0.36
N ASN A 751 -7.86 33.75 -0.57
CA ASN A 751 -8.77 34.69 -1.23
C ASN A 751 -9.67 35.41 -0.22
N SER A 752 -10.07 36.65 -0.56
CA SER A 752 -11.11 37.38 0.14
C SER A 752 -12.49 36.86 -0.23
N TYR A 753 -13.55 37.35 0.44
CA TYR A 753 -14.94 37.06 0.09
C TYR A 753 -15.30 37.31 -1.38
N ASN A 754 -14.58 38.22 -2.03
CA ASN A 754 -14.80 38.56 -3.45
C ASN A 754 -14.07 37.60 -4.41
N GLY A 755 -13.46 36.52 -3.92
CA GLY A 755 -12.71 35.55 -4.70
C GLY A 755 -11.36 36.05 -5.22
N LYS A 756 -10.90 37.25 -4.80
CA LYS A 756 -9.61 37.81 -5.20
C LYS A 756 -8.51 37.42 -4.20
N LYS A 757 -7.32 37.08 -4.72
CA LYS A 757 -6.13 36.87 -3.88
C LYS A 757 -5.87 38.13 -3.04
N VAL A 758 -5.56 37.91 -1.76
CA VAL A 758 -5.21 39.00 -0.85
C VAL A 758 -3.81 39.52 -1.11
N ALA A 759 -3.53 40.80 -0.76
CA ALA A 759 -2.23 41.40 -0.93
C ALA A 759 -1.16 40.85 0.03
N SER A 760 0.13 41.13 -0.24
CA SER A 760 1.19 40.90 0.75
C SER A 760 0.89 41.64 2.04
N GLY A 761 1.02 40.94 3.16
CA GLY A 761 0.72 41.54 4.46
C GLY A 761 0.63 40.52 5.58
N VAL A 762 0.31 41.04 6.75
CA VAL A 762 0.02 40.23 7.95
C VAL A 762 -1.49 40.24 8.18
N TYR A 763 -2.04 39.05 8.27
CA TYR A 763 -3.46 38.79 8.54
C TYR A 763 -3.64 38.21 9.92
N LEU A 764 -4.62 38.70 10.66
CA LEU A 764 -4.95 38.24 12.00
C LEU A 764 -5.88 37.02 11.91
N VAL A 765 -5.60 35.98 12.67
CA VAL A 765 -6.48 34.81 12.84
C VAL A 765 -7.18 34.95 14.18
N ILE A 766 -8.48 35.17 14.12
CA ILE A 766 -9.37 35.36 15.26
C ILE A 766 -10.30 34.17 15.33
N VAL A 767 -10.39 33.55 16.51
CA VAL A 767 -11.26 32.40 16.74
C VAL A 767 -12.30 32.75 17.77
N ARG A 768 -13.56 32.44 17.49
CA ARG A 768 -14.63 32.53 18.47
C ARG A 768 -14.70 31.25 19.27
N ASP A 769 -14.56 31.39 20.60
CA ASP A 769 -14.70 30.30 21.55
C ASP A 769 -16.18 29.92 21.79
N ASP A 770 -16.42 28.85 22.55
CA ASP A 770 -17.76 28.38 22.88
C ASP A 770 -18.54 29.39 23.74
N GLY A 771 -17.84 30.29 24.44
CA GLY A 771 -18.42 31.40 25.20
C GLY A 771 -18.83 32.61 24.34
N GLY A 772 -18.60 32.52 23.01
CA GLY A 772 -18.97 33.58 22.05
C GLY A 772 -17.95 34.72 21.98
N THR A 773 -16.78 34.63 22.65
CA THR A 773 -15.75 35.67 22.66
C THR A 773 -14.75 35.48 21.52
N ASP A 774 -14.50 36.56 20.79
CA ASP A 774 -13.49 36.57 19.72
C ASP A 774 -12.11 36.78 20.32
N LYS A 775 -11.17 35.85 20.05
CA LYS A 775 -9.79 35.86 20.55
C LYS A 775 -8.81 35.77 19.39
N LEU A 776 -7.83 36.68 19.34
CA LEU A 776 -6.68 36.58 18.43
C LEU A 776 -5.80 35.39 18.88
N VAL A 777 -5.64 34.40 17.99
CA VAL A 777 -4.89 33.18 18.32
C VAL A 777 -3.55 33.09 17.62
N THR A 778 -3.44 33.64 16.37
CA THR A 778 -2.18 33.63 15.58
C THR A 778 -2.25 34.63 14.41
N LYS A 779 -1.23 34.66 13.58
CA LYS A 779 -1.11 35.53 12.40
C LYS A 779 -0.68 34.72 11.18
N ILE A 780 -1.09 35.16 10.00
CA ILE A 780 -0.66 34.65 8.70
C ILE A 780 0.13 35.73 8.00
N VAL A 781 1.33 35.39 7.53
CA VAL A 781 2.17 36.27 6.72
C VAL A 781 2.06 35.83 5.27
N ILE A 782 1.58 36.70 4.40
CA ILE A 782 1.47 36.43 2.95
C ILE A 782 2.51 37.27 2.23
N VAL A 783 3.29 36.62 1.37
CA VAL A 783 4.31 37.27 0.51
C VAL A 783 3.88 37.03 -0.93
N THR A 784 3.56 38.12 -1.65
CA THR A 784 3.35 38.06 -3.09
C THR A 784 4.63 38.44 -3.80
N GLY A 785 4.98 37.79 -4.90
CA GLY A 785 6.09 38.21 -5.75
C GLY A 785 5.82 39.61 -6.33
N ARG A 786 6.90 40.40 -6.49
CA ARG A 786 6.85 41.65 -7.25
C ARG A 786 6.69 41.37 -8.73
#